data_7cc10d98026fa26c8ae4ba31e6921f40
#
_entry.id   7cc10d98026fa26c8ae4ba31e6921f40
#
_cell.length_a   1.000
_cell.length_b   1.000
_cell.length_c   1.000
_cell.angle_alpha   90.00
_cell.angle_beta   90.00
_cell.angle_gamma   90.00
#
_symmetry.space_group_name_H-M   'P 1'
#
loop_
_entity.id
_entity.type
_entity.pdbx_description
1 polymer ?
#
loop_
_entity_poly.entity_id
_entity_poly.type
_entity_poly.pdbx_seq_one_letter_code
_entity_poly.pdbx_strand_id
1 'polypeptide(L)'
;MQVPRIHPDTIEAVQQGVDIVEVISDYVVLKKKGKDHSGLCPFHNEKTPSFSVSQDKQLYYCFGCGAGGNTFKFLMEINQQSFAEVVLDLAKRYQIPIQTVEPEQRQEIQRQLTLREQLYEVLAVATNFFQHALRQSPGEIALQYLRETRQLADSTINSFELGYAPGGWETLYRYLVEQKRYPVSLVADAGLIKQRKEGKGYYDVFRDRVIIPIKDSQGRVIGFGSRTLNEENQPKYLNSPETPLFDKSKTLFALDKARKSISQEDRVIVVEGYFDAIALHVAGISNVVASLGTAFTDYQLKQLLRYTPSKQVILNFDADKAGIKATERAIAEVKDLVYAGQVQLRVLNLPGGKDADEFISIGDDAVAIYRESVDNAPLWLDWQIDNLISGKNLKAADQMQQVAKGIVKLLNRLQDANQRNYYLNRCAEILSQGDGRLVPQNLAALKSQLAPEFRKKSNLRTKRKQTKALSEIALNIASSPEEELLEQAESLLLLIYIHCPRHRENIVDILEEKDLYFTLPNHRFLWQEIVKIEQQANNKQFSKNNYILEQLHNKSVDFADEMQPLTQLFYLNEKTQEDVFRAATRIENAIASLEQVSCIKYQLYCTEQLENINPLVDGNKIQHLSEEIQYSKKRLQELEKIRLSAER
;
A
#
# COMPACT_ATOMS: atom_id res chain seq x y z
N MET A 1 14.06 -0.53 -19.52
CA MET A 1 14.21 -1.87 -20.14
C MET A 1 12.87 -2.22 -20.75
N GLN A 2 12.84 -2.63 -22.05
CA GLN A 2 11.56 -3.04 -22.66
C GLN A 2 11.12 -4.37 -22.05
N VAL A 3 9.88 -4.39 -21.54
CA VAL A 3 9.27 -5.59 -20.97
C VAL A 3 9.03 -6.60 -22.11
N PRO A 4 9.46 -7.86 -21.96
CA PRO A 4 9.31 -8.87 -23.00
C PRO A 4 7.83 -9.17 -23.27
N ARG A 5 7.43 -9.28 -24.54
CA ARG A 5 6.06 -9.63 -24.92
C ARG A 5 5.83 -11.14 -24.83
N ILE A 6 5.00 -11.56 -23.88
CA ILE A 6 4.54 -12.95 -23.74
C ILE A 6 3.48 -13.20 -24.83
N HIS A 7 3.46 -14.43 -25.39
CA HIS A 7 2.46 -14.77 -26.41
C HIS A 7 1.04 -14.71 -25.83
N PRO A 8 0.07 -14.12 -26.53
CA PRO A 8 -1.32 -14.04 -26.05
C PRO A 8 -1.88 -15.38 -25.60
N ASP A 9 -1.58 -16.48 -26.29
CA ASP A 9 -2.06 -17.82 -25.94
C ASP A 9 -1.56 -18.28 -24.56
N THR A 10 -0.34 -17.88 -24.15
CA THR A 10 0.18 -18.18 -22.80
C THR A 10 -0.58 -17.38 -21.75
N ILE A 11 -0.85 -16.10 -22.02
CA ILE A 11 -1.62 -15.24 -21.11
C ILE A 11 -3.01 -15.80 -20.93
N GLU A 12 -3.66 -16.20 -22.03
CA GLU A 12 -4.98 -16.79 -22.02
C GLU A 12 -5.01 -18.14 -21.29
N ALA A 13 -4.04 -19.00 -21.54
CA ALA A 13 -3.90 -20.30 -20.84
C ALA A 13 -3.72 -20.12 -19.33
N VAL A 14 -2.88 -19.14 -18.91
CA VAL A 14 -2.70 -18.82 -17.49
C VAL A 14 -3.98 -18.25 -16.90
N GLN A 15 -4.66 -17.35 -17.61
CA GLN A 15 -5.92 -16.78 -17.15
C GLN A 15 -7.03 -17.81 -16.97
N GLN A 16 -7.08 -18.82 -17.84
CA GLN A 16 -8.07 -19.91 -17.77
C GLN A 16 -7.69 -20.99 -16.73
N GLY A 17 -6.39 -21.20 -16.50
CA GLY A 17 -5.90 -22.24 -15.61
C GLY A 17 -5.75 -21.83 -14.14
N VAL A 18 -5.95 -20.55 -13.81
CA VAL A 18 -5.69 -20.02 -12.46
C VAL A 18 -6.99 -19.55 -11.79
N ASP A 19 -7.27 -20.04 -10.58
CA ASP A 19 -8.39 -19.59 -9.77
C ASP A 19 -7.99 -18.37 -8.92
N ILE A 20 -8.67 -17.25 -9.13
CA ILE A 20 -8.42 -15.99 -8.42
C ILE A 20 -8.62 -16.11 -6.91
N VAL A 21 -9.60 -16.90 -6.47
CA VAL A 21 -9.88 -17.09 -5.03
C VAL A 21 -8.73 -17.83 -4.37
N GLU A 22 -8.19 -18.86 -5.03
CA GLU A 22 -7.03 -19.60 -4.53
C GLU A 22 -5.83 -18.69 -4.39
N VAL A 23 -5.50 -17.92 -5.43
CA VAL A 23 -4.34 -17.01 -5.43
C VAL A 23 -4.50 -15.90 -4.39
N ILE A 24 -5.65 -15.25 -4.31
CA ILE A 24 -5.87 -14.15 -3.36
C ILE A 24 -5.89 -14.65 -1.91
N SER A 25 -6.35 -15.88 -1.67
CA SER A 25 -6.37 -16.47 -0.33
C SER A 25 -4.97 -16.63 0.29
N ASP A 26 -3.91 -16.65 -0.52
CA ASP A 26 -2.53 -16.62 -0.01
C ASP A 26 -2.16 -15.28 0.66
N TYR A 27 -2.89 -14.21 0.35
CA TYR A 27 -2.59 -12.83 0.79
C TYR A 27 -3.69 -12.22 1.67
N VAL A 28 -4.93 -12.64 1.51
CA VAL A 28 -6.12 -12.06 2.15
C VAL A 28 -6.99 -13.15 2.73
N VAL A 29 -7.47 -12.96 3.95
CA VAL A 29 -8.46 -13.88 4.55
C VAL A 29 -9.82 -13.63 3.90
N LEU A 30 -10.24 -14.54 3.03
CA LEU A 30 -11.50 -14.48 2.32
C LEU A 30 -12.59 -15.28 3.05
N LYS A 31 -13.79 -14.70 3.18
CA LYS A 31 -14.99 -15.37 3.70
C LYS A 31 -16.04 -15.45 2.59
N LYS A 32 -16.64 -16.61 2.37
CA LYS A 32 -17.69 -16.79 1.37
C LYS A 32 -18.92 -15.96 1.75
N LYS A 33 -19.41 -15.14 0.81
CA LYS A 33 -20.61 -14.30 0.95
C LYS A 33 -21.47 -14.46 -0.30
N GLY A 34 -22.45 -15.35 -0.24
CA GLY A 34 -23.27 -15.70 -1.41
C GLY A 34 -22.46 -16.43 -2.49
N LYS A 35 -22.41 -15.88 -3.71
CA LYS A 35 -21.61 -16.40 -4.83
C LYS A 35 -20.16 -15.93 -4.82
N ASP A 36 -19.88 -14.82 -4.14
CA ASP A 36 -18.58 -14.18 -4.09
C ASP A 36 -17.88 -14.43 -2.74
N HIS A 37 -16.61 -14.03 -2.65
CA HIS A 37 -15.82 -14.06 -1.44
C HIS A 37 -15.53 -12.61 -1.00
N SER A 38 -15.57 -12.34 0.29
CA SER A 38 -15.33 -11.00 0.84
C SER A 38 -14.23 -11.02 1.87
N GLY A 39 -13.39 -10.00 1.89
CA GLY A 39 -12.29 -9.80 2.83
C GLY A 39 -11.98 -8.33 3.03
N LEU A 40 -10.95 -8.05 3.83
CA LEU A 40 -10.40 -6.71 3.96
C LEU A 40 -9.47 -6.42 2.79
N CYS A 41 -9.55 -5.22 2.25
CA CYS A 41 -8.74 -4.83 1.12
C CYS A 41 -7.24 -4.77 1.48
N PRO A 42 -6.36 -5.40 0.68
CA PRO A 42 -4.92 -5.33 0.93
C PRO A 42 -4.29 -4.02 0.41
N PHE A 43 -5.04 -3.21 -0.35
CA PHE A 43 -4.52 -2.01 -1.01
C PHE A 43 -4.86 -0.71 -0.27
N HIS A 44 -5.86 -0.72 0.63
CA HIS A 44 -6.20 0.42 1.47
C HIS A 44 -6.63 -0.03 2.87
N ASN A 45 -6.67 0.91 3.80
CA ASN A 45 -7.04 0.63 5.17
C ASN A 45 -8.54 0.74 5.37
N GLU A 46 -9.17 -0.32 5.84
CA GLU A 46 -10.60 -0.35 6.16
C GLU A 46 -10.90 -1.23 7.39
N LYS A 47 -12.01 -0.94 8.07
CA LYS A 47 -12.48 -1.72 9.22
C LYS A 47 -13.58 -2.72 8.86
N THR A 48 -14.28 -2.46 7.78
CA THR A 48 -15.37 -3.31 7.29
C THR A 48 -14.98 -3.89 5.93
N PRO A 49 -15.22 -5.20 5.70
CA PRO A 49 -14.84 -5.83 4.44
C PRO A 49 -15.53 -5.18 3.23
N SER A 50 -14.76 -4.50 2.39
CA SER A 50 -15.21 -3.95 1.12
C SER A 50 -14.54 -4.60 -0.11
N PHE A 51 -13.60 -5.51 0.14
CA PHE A 51 -12.90 -6.24 -0.91
C PHE A 51 -13.70 -7.49 -1.28
N SER A 52 -14.16 -7.56 -2.52
CA SER A 52 -14.94 -8.66 -3.08
C SER A 52 -14.15 -9.39 -4.14
N VAL A 53 -14.22 -10.72 -4.14
CA VAL A 53 -13.58 -11.59 -5.12
C VAL A 53 -14.65 -12.49 -5.72
N SER A 54 -14.87 -12.37 -7.01
CA SER A 54 -15.83 -13.18 -7.76
C SER A 54 -15.11 -14.34 -8.46
N GLN A 55 -15.37 -15.55 -8.00
CA GLN A 55 -14.82 -16.76 -8.60
C GLN A 55 -15.38 -16.99 -10.01
N ASP A 56 -16.66 -16.75 -10.22
CA ASP A 56 -17.31 -16.94 -11.53
C ASP A 56 -16.76 -15.96 -12.59
N LYS A 57 -16.40 -14.74 -12.19
CA LYS A 57 -15.87 -13.70 -13.08
C LYS A 57 -14.34 -13.65 -13.13
N GLN A 58 -13.65 -14.36 -12.24
CA GLN A 58 -12.21 -14.32 -12.05
C GLN A 58 -11.67 -12.89 -11.81
N LEU A 59 -12.38 -12.12 -10.95
CA LEU A 59 -12.12 -10.71 -10.71
C LEU A 59 -12.23 -10.38 -9.22
N TYR A 60 -11.43 -9.40 -8.79
CA TYR A 60 -11.61 -8.75 -7.49
C TYR A 60 -11.98 -7.28 -7.68
N TYR A 61 -12.67 -6.73 -6.71
CA TYR A 61 -12.97 -5.32 -6.63
C TYR A 61 -13.11 -4.87 -5.17
N CYS A 62 -12.54 -3.72 -4.85
CA CYS A 62 -12.70 -3.08 -3.56
C CYS A 62 -13.63 -1.88 -3.64
N PHE A 63 -14.79 -1.95 -3.00
CA PHE A 63 -15.77 -0.86 -2.97
C PHE A 63 -15.34 0.33 -2.10
N GLY A 64 -14.25 0.19 -1.32
CA GLY A 64 -13.70 1.25 -0.48
C GLY A 64 -12.71 2.16 -1.19
N CYS A 65 -11.75 1.58 -1.96
CA CYS A 65 -10.70 2.36 -2.62
C CYS A 65 -10.73 2.27 -4.15
N GLY A 66 -11.66 1.49 -4.73
CA GLY A 66 -11.75 1.32 -6.18
C GLY A 66 -10.70 0.40 -6.80
N ALA A 67 -9.78 -0.17 -6.01
CA ALA A 67 -8.82 -1.14 -6.53
C ALA A 67 -9.57 -2.36 -7.07
N GLY A 68 -9.27 -2.77 -8.29
CA GLY A 68 -9.94 -3.91 -8.91
C GLY A 68 -9.20 -4.40 -10.14
N GLY A 69 -9.43 -5.66 -10.49
CA GLY A 69 -8.76 -6.30 -11.63
C GLY A 69 -8.87 -7.82 -11.59
N ASN A 70 -8.04 -8.45 -12.39
CA ASN A 70 -7.88 -9.89 -12.43
C ASN A 70 -6.72 -10.36 -11.53
N THR A 71 -6.43 -11.66 -11.55
CA THR A 71 -5.33 -12.27 -10.80
C THR A 71 -3.97 -11.62 -11.11
N PHE A 72 -3.72 -11.27 -12.36
CA PHE A 72 -2.46 -10.66 -12.76
C PHE A 72 -2.29 -9.29 -12.10
N LYS A 73 -3.28 -8.42 -12.22
CA LYS A 73 -3.24 -7.08 -11.63
C LYS A 73 -3.10 -7.13 -10.11
N PHE A 74 -3.80 -8.08 -9.47
CA PHE A 74 -3.66 -8.30 -8.03
C PHE A 74 -2.22 -8.60 -7.64
N LEU A 75 -1.57 -9.56 -8.32
CA LEU A 75 -0.20 -9.97 -8.01
C LEU A 75 0.83 -8.89 -8.37
N MET A 76 0.62 -8.15 -9.47
CA MET A 76 1.46 -7.01 -9.83
C MET A 76 1.49 -5.95 -8.72
N GLU A 77 0.33 -5.58 -8.21
CA GLU A 77 0.20 -4.55 -7.18
C GLU A 77 0.69 -5.04 -5.81
N ILE A 78 0.36 -6.31 -5.44
CA ILE A 78 0.70 -6.83 -4.12
C ILE A 78 2.18 -7.16 -3.97
N ASN A 79 2.80 -7.68 -5.03
CA ASN A 79 4.21 -8.12 -5.05
C ASN A 79 5.13 -7.09 -5.71
N GLN A 80 4.58 -6.00 -6.29
CA GLN A 80 5.32 -5.01 -7.10
C GLN A 80 6.12 -5.67 -8.23
N GLN A 81 5.52 -6.65 -8.89
CA GLN A 81 6.07 -7.37 -10.02
C GLN A 81 5.56 -6.79 -11.33
N SER A 82 6.35 -6.92 -12.40
CA SER A 82 5.87 -6.62 -13.76
C SER A 82 4.85 -7.66 -14.22
N PHE A 83 4.02 -7.31 -15.19
CA PHE A 83 3.04 -8.23 -15.79
C PHE A 83 3.68 -9.54 -16.29
N ALA A 84 4.83 -9.43 -16.97
CA ALA A 84 5.55 -10.59 -17.47
C ALA A 84 6.00 -11.52 -16.33
N GLU A 85 6.55 -10.98 -15.24
CA GLU A 85 6.96 -11.77 -14.08
C GLU A 85 5.77 -12.51 -13.47
N VAL A 86 4.63 -11.83 -13.30
CA VAL A 86 3.42 -12.44 -12.74
C VAL A 86 2.89 -13.57 -13.62
N VAL A 87 2.78 -13.35 -14.94
CA VAL A 87 2.31 -14.40 -15.87
C VAL A 87 3.22 -15.63 -15.83
N LEU A 88 4.51 -15.41 -15.75
CA LEU A 88 5.50 -16.46 -15.73
C LEU A 88 5.51 -17.23 -14.39
N ASP A 89 5.38 -16.53 -13.26
CA ASP A 89 5.27 -17.15 -11.94
C ASP A 89 4.00 -18.02 -11.85
N LEU A 90 2.88 -17.52 -12.38
CA LEU A 90 1.64 -18.29 -12.44
C LEU A 90 1.72 -19.48 -13.40
N ALA A 91 2.29 -19.28 -14.61
CA ALA A 91 2.46 -20.36 -15.58
C ALA A 91 3.28 -21.51 -14.98
N LYS A 92 4.32 -21.18 -14.20
CA LYS A 92 5.12 -22.18 -13.48
C LYS A 92 4.33 -22.85 -12.36
N ARG A 93 3.65 -22.09 -11.50
CA ARG A 93 2.87 -22.61 -10.36
C ARG A 93 1.81 -23.61 -10.85
N TYR A 94 1.14 -23.29 -11.96
CA TYR A 94 0.06 -24.11 -12.52
C TYR A 94 0.51 -25.01 -13.69
N GLN A 95 1.83 -25.12 -13.93
CA GLN A 95 2.45 -25.99 -14.94
C GLN A 95 1.93 -25.73 -16.37
N ILE A 96 1.69 -24.48 -16.70
CA ILE A 96 1.18 -24.06 -18.02
C ILE A 96 2.37 -23.80 -18.96
N PRO A 97 2.38 -24.38 -20.19
CA PRO A 97 3.46 -24.16 -21.15
C PRO A 97 3.56 -22.71 -21.60
N ILE A 98 4.79 -22.16 -21.59
CA ILE A 98 5.04 -20.76 -21.98
C ILE A 98 5.39 -20.69 -23.47
N GLN A 99 4.61 -19.95 -24.25
CA GLN A 99 4.89 -19.58 -25.63
C GLN A 99 5.28 -18.09 -25.69
N THR A 100 6.24 -17.73 -26.53
CA THR A 100 6.73 -16.34 -26.69
C THR A 100 6.73 -15.92 -28.15
N VAL A 101 6.54 -14.62 -28.40
CA VAL A 101 6.35 -14.07 -29.75
C VAL A 101 7.66 -13.99 -30.55
N GLU A 102 8.81 -13.82 -29.86
CA GLU A 102 10.13 -13.72 -30.50
C GLU A 102 11.19 -14.58 -29.80
N PRO A 103 12.08 -15.28 -30.56
CA PRO A 103 13.09 -16.16 -29.97
C PRO A 103 14.11 -15.46 -29.06
N GLU A 104 14.45 -14.20 -29.33
CA GLU A 104 15.44 -13.44 -28.56
C GLU A 104 14.86 -12.97 -27.21
N GLN A 105 13.60 -12.55 -27.18
CA GLN A 105 12.90 -12.20 -25.95
C GLN A 105 12.63 -13.40 -25.07
N ARG A 106 12.42 -14.57 -25.67
CA ARG A 106 12.30 -15.86 -24.96
C ARG A 106 13.53 -16.16 -24.15
N GLN A 107 14.72 -15.95 -24.72
CA GLN A 107 15.97 -16.18 -24.00
C GLN A 107 16.15 -15.22 -22.82
N GLU A 108 15.78 -13.96 -22.95
CA GLU A 108 15.93 -12.99 -21.86
C GLU A 108 14.95 -13.24 -20.71
N ILE A 109 13.67 -13.55 -20.98
CA ILE A 109 12.69 -13.94 -19.95
C ILE A 109 13.15 -15.22 -19.24
N GLN A 110 13.50 -16.24 -20.00
CA GLN A 110 14.02 -17.49 -19.45
C GLN A 110 15.26 -17.23 -18.60
N ARG A 111 16.10 -16.29 -19.02
CA ARG A 111 17.32 -15.91 -18.31
C ARG A 111 17.04 -15.19 -17.00
N GLN A 112 16.05 -14.27 -16.96
CA GLN A 112 15.66 -13.57 -15.73
C GLN A 112 14.96 -14.48 -14.74
N LEU A 113 14.03 -15.31 -15.17
CA LEU A 113 13.41 -16.35 -14.34
C LEU A 113 14.45 -17.35 -13.82
N THR A 114 15.29 -17.84 -14.74
CA THR A 114 16.38 -18.74 -14.39
C THR A 114 17.33 -18.08 -13.38
N LEU A 115 17.59 -16.77 -13.50
CA LEU A 115 18.42 -16.03 -12.54
C LEU A 115 17.78 -16.00 -11.14
N ARG A 116 16.50 -15.63 -11.01
CA ARG A 116 15.83 -15.62 -9.69
C ARG A 116 15.79 -17.02 -9.07
N GLU A 117 15.47 -18.03 -9.85
CA GLU A 117 15.48 -19.42 -9.39
C GLU A 117 16.87 -19.88 -8.95
N GLN A 118 17.88 -19.56 -9.74
CA GLN A 118 19.27 -19.86 -9.40
C GLN A 118 19.71 -19.11 -8.13
N LEU A 119 19.28 -17.85 -7.94
CA LEU A 119 19.56 -17.11 -6.71
C LEU A 119 18.91 -17.77 -5.48
N TYR A 120 17.64 -18.20 -5.57
CA TYR A 120 17.00 -18.96 -4.48
C TYR A 120 17.73 -20.28 -4.20
N GLU A 121 18.13 -21.00 -5.24
CA GLU A 121 18.87 -22.26 -5.10
C GLU A 121 20.22 -22.04 -4.41
N VAL A 122 21.01 -21.06 -4.85
CA VAL A 122 22.31 -20.74 -4.25
C VAL A 122 22.15 -20.32 -2.79
N LEU A 123 21.15 -19.51 -2.45
CA LEU A 123 20.87 -19.10 -1.06
C LEU A 123 20.44 -20.29 -0.20
N ALA A 124 19.63 -21.22 -0.73
CA ALA A 124 19.27 -22.44 -0.03
C ALA A 124 20.48 -23.35 0.22
N VAL A 125 21.35 -23.52 -0.78
CA VAL A 125 22.60 -24.29 -0.64
C VAL A 125 23.55 -23.63 0.37
N ALA A 126 23.66 -22.29 0.37
CA ALA A 126 24.43 -21.56 1.37
C ALA A 126 23.84 -21.73 2.78
N THR A 127 22.50 -21.72 2.92
CA THR A 127 21.82 -21.98 4.20
C THR A 127 22.19 -23.35 4.75
N ASN A 128 22.11 -24.39 3.91
CA ASN A 128 22.50 -25.75 4.30
C ASN A 128 23.98 -25.84 4.70
N PHE A 129 24.85 -25.15 3.98
CA PHE A 129 26.27 -25.05 4.33
C PHE A 129 26.47 -24.44 5.72
N PHE A 130 25.83 -23.31 6.02
CA PHE A 130 25.95 -22.63 7.31
C PHE A 130 25.36 -23.45 8.45
N GLN A 131 24.22 -24.13 8.25
CA GLN A 131 23.65 -25.04 9.24
C GLN A 131 24.56 -26.25 9.52
N HIS A 132 25.17 -26.79 8.48
CA HIS A 132 26.14 -27.86 8.63
C HIS A 132 27.38 -27.38 9.40
N ALA A 133 27.94 -26.22 9.01
CA ALA A 133 29.13 -25.65 9.65
C ALA A 133 28.91 -25.34 11.14
N LEU A 134 27.69 -24.96 11.52
CA LEU A 134 27.32 -24.72 12.93
C LEU A 134 27.51 -25.99 13.80
N ARG A 135 27.34 -27.18 13.21
CA ARG A 135 27.43 -28.47 13.92
C ARG A 135 28.80 -29.16 13.79
N GLN A 136 29.75 -28.52 13.14
CA GLN A 136 31.14 -28.99 13.03
C GLN A 136 32.02 -28.25 14.04
N SER A 137 33.25 -28.75 14.26
CA SER A 137 34.21 -28.14 15.19
C SER A 137 34.39 -26.62 15.02
N PRO A 138 34.44 -26.02 13.81
CA PRO A 138 34.53 -24.58 13.65
C PRO A 138 33.33 -23.81 14.21
N GLY A 139 32.16 -24.45 14.28
CA GLY A 139 30.90 -23.83 14.75
C GLY A 139 30.59 -24.06 16.22
N GLU A 140 31.43 -24.79 16.98
CA GLU A 140 31.15 -25.17 18.36
C GLU A 140 30.89 -23.96 19.27
N ILE A 141 31.71 -22.93 19.18
CA ILE A 141 31.53 -21.68 19.93
C ILE A 141 30.21 -20.98 19.57
N ALA A 142 29.83 -21.00 18.30
CA ALA A 142 28.58 -20.42 17.83
C ALA A 142 27.37 -21.21 18.34
N LEU A 143 27.45 -22.54 18.33
CA LEU A 143 26.41 -23.42 18.83
C LEU A 143 26.25 -23.27 20.36
N GLN A 144 27.37 -23.19 21.08
CA GLN A 144 27.36 -22.94 22.52
C GLN A 144 26.74 -21.57 22.83
N TYR A 145 27.11 -20.52 22.11
CA TYR A 145 26.50 -19.21 22.23
C TYR A 145 24.98 -19.25 22.04
N LEU A 146 24.47 -19.94 21.02
CA LEU A 146 23.04 -20.09 20.79
C LEU A 146 22.34 -20.84 21.92
N ARG A 147 22.93 -21.92 22.42
CA ARG A 147 22.34 -22.76 23.46
C ARG A 147 22.44 -22.14 24.86
N GLU A 148 23.59 -21.59 25.24
CA GLU A 148 23.87 -21.16 26.61
C GLU A 148 23.57 -19.68 26.82
N THR A 149 24.02 -18.80 25.89
CA THR A 149 23.82 -17.35 26.03
C THR A 149 22.42 -16.94 25.57
N ARG A 150 21.93 -17.50 24.45
CA ARG A 150 20.60 -17.20 23.91
C ARG A 150 19.53 -18.21 24.36
N GLN A 151 19.91 -19.23 25.10
CA GLN A 151 19.01 -20.26 25.65
C GLN A 151 18.07 -20.90 24.62
N LEU A 152 18.54 -21.04 23.37
CA LEU A 152 17.75 -21.60 22.27
C LEU A 152 17.84 -23.13 22.25
N ALA A 153 16.69 -23.79 22.27
CA ALA A 153 16.61 -25.22 22.05
C ALA A 153 17.00 -25.58 20.59
N ASP A 154 17.48 -26.80 20.36
CA ASP A 154 17.85 -27.27 19.02
C ASP A 154 16.66 -27.25 18.04
N SER A 155 15.45 -27.44 18.50
CA SER A 155 14.23 -27.30 17.70
C SER A 155 14.06 -25.89 17.17
N THR A 156 14.38 -24.87 17.97
CA THR A 156 14.35 -23.45 17.57
C THR A 156 15.47 -23.14 16.59
N ILE A 157 16.70 -23.57 16.88
CA ILE A 157 17.86 -23.41 15.99
C ILE A 157 17.55 -24.00 14.61
N ASN A 158 16.91 -25.18 14.56
CA ASN A 158 16.49 -25.82 13.32
C ASN A 158 15.31 -25.09 12.64
N SER A 159 14.31 -24.67 13.40
CA SER A 159 13.12 -23.98 12.88
C SER A 159 13.45 -22.63 12.22
N PHE A 160 14.42 -21.90 12.77
CA PHE A 160 14.94 -20.66 12.22
C PHE A 160 16.11 -20.86 11.27
N GLU A 161 16.54 -22.12 11.06
CA GLU A 161 17.65 -22.50 10.17
C GLU A 161 18.95 -21.75 10.51
N LEU A 162 19.18 -21.49 11.81
CA LEU A 162 20.37 -20.77 12.26
C LEU A 162 21.64 -21.53 11.87
N GLY A 163 22.68 -20.80 11.47
CA GLY A 163 23.92 -21.35 10.97
C GLY A 163 25.14 -20.62 11.50
N TYR A 164 26.30 -21.03 11.00
CA TYR A 164 27.58 -20.38 11.25
C TYR A 164 28.38 -20.21 9.97
N ALA A 165 28.87 -19.02 9.71
CA ALA A 165 29.83 -18.75 8.66
C ALA A 165 31.23 -18.96 9.22
N PRO A 166 31.97 -20.00 8.76
CA PRO A 166 33.31 -20.24 9.24
C PRO A 166 34.26 -19.08 8.98
N GLY A 167 35.32 -19.00 9.78
CA GLY A 167 36.42 -18.08 9.55
C GLY A 167 37.10 -18.35 8.22
N GLY A 168 37.86 -17.38 7.73
CA GLY A 168 38.53 -17.44 6.45
C GLY A 168 37.89 -16.58 5.38
N TRP A 169 38.70 -16.16 4.40
CA TRP A 169 38.28 -15.19 3.40
C TRP A 169 37.51 -15.78 2.22
N GLU A 170 37.62 -17.09 1.97
CA GLU A 170 37.13 -17.75 0.76
C GLU A 170 36.51 -19.12 1.07
N THR A 171 36.03 -19.36 2.30
CA THR A 171 35.52 -20.68 2.71
C THR A 171 34.21 -21.00 1.99
N LEU A 172 33.24 -20.07 1.98
CA LEU A 172 32.00 -20.22 1.24
C LEU A 172 32.24 -20.15 -0.28
N TYR A 173 33.12 -19.23 -0.72
CA TYR A 173 33.51 -19.13 -2.12
C TYR A 173 33.98 -20.47 -2.67
N ARG A 174 34.92 -21.15 -2.02
CA ARG A 174 35.43 -22.43 -2.45
C ARG A 174 34.31 -23.49 -2.49
N TYR A 175 33.47 -23.50 -1.50
CA TYR A 175 32.35 -24.44 -1.47
C TYR A 175 31.40 -24.23 -2.65
N LEU A 176 30.89 -22.99 -2.85
CA LEU A 176 29.89 -22.71 -3.88
C LEU A 176 30.47 -22.70 -5.29
N VAL A 177 31.65 -22.08 -5.50
CA VAL A 177 32.22 -21.88 -6.83
C VAL A 177 33.06 -23.05 -7.25
N GLU A 178 33.99 -23.54 -6.39
CA GLU A 178 34.94 -24.58 -6.79
C GLU A 178 34.34 -25.99 -6.66
N GLN A 179 33.57 -26.28 -5.59
CA GLN A 179 33.00 -27.61 -5.36
C GLN A 179 31.62 -27.76 -6.01
N LYS A 180 30.70 -26.82 -5.79
CA LYS A 180 29.33 -26.86 -6.33
C LYS A 180 29.23 -26.33 -7.75
N ARG A 181 30.28 -25.67 -8.26
CA ARG A 181 30.37 -25.17 -9.64
C ARG A 181 29.35 -24.08 -10.02
N TYR A 182 28.87 -23.32 -9.05
CA TYR A 182 28.04 -22.15 -9.35
C TYR A 182 28.87 -21.04 -10.02
N PRO A 183 28.30 -20.30 -10.99
CA PRO A 183 28.96 -19.15 -11.59
C PRO A 183 29.29 -18.08 -10.53
N VAL A 184 30.52 -17.54 -10.58
CA VAL A 184 30.97 -16.51 -9.61
C VAL A 184 30.05 -15.30 -9.59
N SER A 185 29.57 -14.86 -10.77
CA SER A 185 28.62 -13.75 -10.88
C SER A 185 27.32 -14.02 -10.12
N LEU A 186 26.75 -15.23 -10.23
CA LEU A 186 25.54 -15.62 -9.54
C LEU A 186 25.71 -15.59 -8.01
N VAL A 187 26.85 -16.09 -7.51
CA VAL A 187 27.16 -16.08 -6.06
C VAL A 187 27.38 -14.64 -5.56
N ALA A 188 27.94 -13.77 -6.41
CA ALA A 188 28.10 -12.34 -6.09
C ALA A 188 26.74 -11.61 -6.12
N ASP A 189 25.87 -11.90 -7.10
CA ASP A 189 24.52 -11.33 -7.21
C ASP A 189 23.61 -11.79 -6.05
N ALA A 190 23.87 -12.99 -5.49
CA ALA A 190 23.23 -13.46 -4.25
C ALA A 190 23.73 -12.73 -2.98
N GLY A 191 24.73 -11.84 -3.08
CA GLY A 191 25.29 -11.10 -1.96
C GLY A 191 26.13 -11.91 -0.99
N LEU A 192 26.59 -13.11 -1.38
CA LEU A 192 27.37 -14.03 -0.56
C LEU A 192 28.85 -13.75 -0.61
N ILE A 193 29.35 -13.26 -1.74
CA ILE A 193 30.74 -12.90 -1.96
C ILE A 193 30.87 -11.51 -2.54
N LYS A 194 32.04 -10.87 -2.35
CA LYS A 194 32.31 -9.53 -2.86
C LYS A 194 33.68 -9.49 -3.53
N GLN A 195 33.77 -8.72 -4.62
CA GLN A 195 35.03 -8.53 -5.33
C GLN A 195 36.01 -7.67 -4.47
N ARG A 196 37.30 -8.03 -4.48
CA ARG A 196 38.37 -7.28 -3.80
C ARG A 196 38.61 -5.96 -4.51
N LYS A 197 38.82 -4.87 -3.74
CA LYS A 197 39.06 -3.52 -4.29
C LYS A 197 40.38 -3.43 -5.06
N GLU A 198 41.42 -4.08 -4.53
CA GLU A 198 42.77 -4.06 -5.09
C GLU A 198 43.15 -5.50 -5.47
N GLY A 199 42.97 -5.86 -6.70
CA GLY A 199 43.43 -7.17 -7.17
C GLY A 199 42.36 -8.08 -7.74
N LYS A 200 42.80 -9.28 -8.13
CA LYS A 200 41.94 -10.33 -8.68
C LYS A 200 41.36 -11.17 -7.53
N GLY A 201 40.08 -11.47 -7.58
CA GLY A 201 39.45 -12.42 -6.69
C GLY A 201 38.29 -11.88 -5.89
N TYR A 202 37.65 -12.77 -5.15
CA TYR A 202 36.47 -12.54 -4.33
C TYR A 202 36.75 -12.93 -2.89
N TYR A 203 35.89 -12.47 -1.97
CA TYR A 203 35.92 -12.86 -0.57
C TYR A 203 34.51 -13.01 -0.03
N ASP A 204 34.34 -13.87 0.99
CA ASP A 204 33.07 -14.15 1.64
C ASP A 204 32.59 -12.91 2.41
N VAL A 205 31.31 -12.53 2.24
CA VAL A 205 30.69 -11.41 2.96
C VAL A 205 30.60 -11.73 4.45
N PHE A 206 30.20 -12.94 4.79
CA PHE A 206 30.04 -13.42 6.16
C PHE A 206 31.22 -14.29 6.57
N ARG A 207 31.87 -13.96 7.67
CA ARG A 207 33.04 -14.67 8.20
C ARG A 207 33.03 -14.60 9.72
N ASP A 208 33.21 -15.74 10.37
CA ASP A 208 33.24 -15.90 11.82
C ASP A 208 32.00 -15.24 12.48
N ARG A 209 30.81 -15.65 12.02
CA ARG A 209 29.54 -15.07 12.46
C ARG A 209 28.44 -16.12 12.57
N VAL A 210 27.60 -15.98 13.57
CA VAL A 210 26.27 -16.66 13.58
C VAL A 210 25.45 -16.13 12.42
N ILE A 211 24.85 -17.02 11.64
CA ILE A 211 24.02 -16.71 10.46
C ILE A 211 22.56 -16.91 10.80
N ILE A 212 21.74 -15.95 10.37
CA ILE A 212 20.30 -15.91 10.55
C ILE A 212 19.67 -15.74 9.16
N PRO A 213 19.08 -16.78 8.58
CA PRO A 213 18.42 -16.67 7.29
C PRO A 213 17.23 -15.71 7.32
N ILE A 214 17.17 -14.82 6.33
CA ILE A 214 16.04 -13.92 6.11
C ILE A 214 15.21 -14.51 4.99
N LYS A 215 13.89 -14.64 5.23
CA LYS A 215 12.96 -15.30 4.31
C LYS A 215 11.91 -14.33 3.78
N ASP A 216 11.44 -14.60 2.57
CA ASP A 216 10.25 -13.96 2.02
C ASP A 216 8.97 -14.50 2.70
N SER A 217 7.82 -13.93 2.36
CA SER A 217 6.52 -14.36 2.92
C SER A 217 6.14 -15.80 2.57
N GLN A 218 6.82 -16.44 1.62
CA GLN A 218 6.63 -17.84 1.23
C GLN A 218 7.61 -18.80 1.94
N GLY A 219 8.51 -18.26 2.77
CA GLY A 219 9.49 -19.05 3.51
C GLY A 219 10.78 -19.36 2.72
N ARG A 220 11.00 -18.78 1.53
CA ARG A 220 12.24 -18.94 0.76
C ARG A 220 13.30 -17.98 1.26
N VAL A 221 14.53 -18.41 1.36
CA VAL A 221 15.65 -17.56 1.81
C VAL A 221 15.98 -16.53 0.73
N ILE A 222 16.02 -15.27 1.10
CA ILE A 222 16.32 -14.11 0.23
C ILE A 222 17.61 -13.40 0.61
N GLY A 223 18.14 -13.67 1.80
CA GLY A 223 19.36 -13.08 2.30
C GLY A 223 19.68 -13.58 3.71
N PHE A 224 20.66 -12.98 4.34
CA PHE A 224 21.12 -13.35 5.66
C PHE A 224 21.35 -12.13 6.54
N GLY A 225 20.96 -12.23 7.79
CA GLY A 225 21.49 -11.47 8.89
C GLY A 225 22.64 -12.23 9.55
N SER A 226 23.54 -11.55 10.22
CA SER A 226 24.59 -12.23 10.96
C SER A 226 25.03 -11.43 12.18
N ARG A 227 25.49 -12.15 13.22
CA ARG A 227 26.04 -11.58 14.45
C ARG A 227 27.48 -12.08 14.67
N THR A 228 28.40 -11.16 14.91
CA THR A 228 29.76 -11.57 15.29
C THR A 228 29.79 -12.14 16.72
N LEU A 229 30.65 -13.12 16.95
CA LEU A 229 30.96 -13.65 18.28
C LEU A 229 32.14 -12.92 18.94
N ASN A 230 32.96 -12.22 18.14
CA ASN A 230 34.07 -11.42 18.63
C ASN A 230 33.67 -9.94 18.70
N GLU A 231 33.76 -9.35 19.88
CA GLU A 231 33.40 -7.94 20.11
C GLU A 231 34.29 -6.93 19.38
N GLU A 232 35.52 -7.33 19.04
CA GLU A 232 36.46 -6.50 18.25
C GLU A 232 36.04 -6.39 16.79
N ASN A 233 35.25 -7.36 16.26
CA ASN A 233 34.80 -7.40 14.88
C ASN A 233 33.55 -6.55 14.64
N GLN A 234 33.74 -5.36 14.11
CA GLN A 234 32.63 -4.47 13.72
C GLN A 234 32.16 -4.72 12.28
N PRO A 235 30.88 -4.54 11.97
CA PRO A 235 29.76 -4.25 12.88
C PRO A 235 29.29 -5.51 13.64
N LYS A 236 28.70 -5.30 14.85
CA LYS A 236 28.12 -6.38 15.67
C LYS A 236 27.12 -7.20 14.87
N TYR A 237 26.20 -6.55 14.15
CA TYR A 237 25.27 -7.18 13.20
C TYR A 237 25.61 -6.75 11.76
N LEU A 238 25.58 -7.71 10.84
CA LEU A 238 25.81 -7.47 9.42
C LEU A 238 24.71 -8.20 8.64
N ASN A 239 24.05 -7.49 7.73
CA ASN A 239 23.04 -8.07 6.83
C ASN A 239 23.61 -8.21 5.42
N SER A 240 22.98 -9.07 4.60
CA SER A 240 23.21 -9.12 3.16
C SER A 240 23.16 -7.71 2.54
N PRO A 241 23.97 -7.43 1.53
CA PRO A 241 23.77 -6.24 0.71
C PRO A 241 22.41 -6.32 -0.02
N GLU A 242 21.98 -5.20 -0.60
CA GLU A 242 20.83 -5.18 -1.51
C GLU A 242 21.11 -6.10 -2.71
N THR A 243 20.14 -6.96 -3.05
CA THR A 243 20.23 -7.93 -4.15
C THR A 243 18.91 -7.93 -4.94
N PRO A 244 18.83 -8.63 -6.08
CA PRO A 244 17.55 -8.78 -6.80
C PRO A 244 16.45 -9.46 -5.98
N LEU A 245 16.78 -10.17 -4.89
CA LEU A 245 15.83 -10.84 -4.00
C LEU A 245 15.63 -10.13 -2.66
N PHE A 246 16.57 -9.31 -2.21
CA PHE A 246 16.61 -8.76 -0.86
C PHE A 246 16.69 -7.22 -0.87
N ASP A 247 15.67 -6.59 -0.32
CA ASP A 247 15.59 -5.14 -0.08
C ASP A 247 15.25 -4.92 1.40
N LYS A 248 16.19 -4.38 2.17
CA LYS A 248 16.02 -4.14 3.61
C LYS A 248 14.82 -3.27 3.95
N SER A 249 14.54 -2.26 3.12
CA SER A 249 13.46 -1.32 3.35
C SER A 249 12.08 -1.95 3.18
N LYS A 250 12.01 -3.11 2.52
CA LYS A 250 10.77 -3.85 2.22
C LYS A 250 10.64 -5.17 2.96
N THR A 251 11.70 -5.64 3.60
CA THR A 251 11.74 -6.96 4.23
C THR A 251 11.52 -6.86 5.74
N LEU A 252 10.74 -7.78 6.28
CA LEU A 252 10.55 -8.00 7.71
C LEU A 252 11.00 -9.41 8.07
N PHE A 253 11.83 -9.55 9.11
CA PHE A 253 12.25 -10.86 9.60
C PHE A 253 11.09 -11.60 10.28
N ALA A 254 11.01 -12.91 10.09
CA ALA A 254 10.02 -13.82 10.64
C ALA A 254 8.56 -13.57 10.18
N LEU A 255 8.32 -12.76 9.14
CA LEU A 255 6.97 -12.55 8.62
C LEU A 255 6.34 -13.84 8.06
N ASP A 256 7.14 -14.72 7.45
CA ASP A 256 6.72 -16.05 6.99
C ASP A 256 6.09 -16.89 8.11
N LYS A 257 6.63 -16.80 9.33
CA LYS A 257 6.15 -17.49 10.53
C LYS A 257 5.00 -16.74 11.20
N ALA A 258 5.08 -15.41 11.25
CA ALA A 258 4.17 -14.57 12.03
C ALA A 258 2.80 -14.34 11.37
N ARG A 259 2.70 -14.33 10.03
CA ARG A 259 1.50 -13.92 9.28
C ARG A 259 0.20 -14.59 9.75
N LYS A 260 0.25 -15.90 10.05
CA LYS A 260 -0.94 -16.62 10.52
C LYS A 260 -1.37 -16.17 11.92
N SER A 261 -0.41 -16.02 12.84
CA SER A 261 -0.68 -15.56 14.21
C SER A 261 -1.12 -14.09 14.23
N ILE A 262 -0.55 -13.23 13.38
CA ILE A 262 -1.00 -11.84 13.20
C ILE A 262 -2.49 -11.81 12.81
N SER A 263 -2.90 -12.65 11.86
CA SER A 263 -4.31 -12.71 11.42
C SER A 263 -5.24 -13.28 12.50
N GLN A 264 -4.75 -14.20 13.33
CA GLN A 264 -5.54 -14.82 14.40
C GLN A 264 -5.70 -13.89 15.61
N GLU A 265 -4.63 -13.22 16.01
CA GLU A 265 -4.62 -12.30 17.15
C GLU A 265 -5.06 -10.88 16.79
N ASP A 266 -5.22 -10.61 15.47
CA ASP A 266 -5.62 -9.31 14.90
C ASP A 266 -4.72 -8.14 15.35
N ARG A 267 -3.44 -8.43 15.57
CA ARG A 267 -2.41 -7.47 15.97
C ARG A 267 -1.02 -7.97 15.62
N VAL A 268 -0.07 -7.05 15.42
CA VAL A 268 1.34 -7.37 15.17
C VAL A 268 2.25 -6.60 16.11
N ILE A 269 3.29 -7.27 16.58
CA ILE A 269 4.37 -6.69 17.36
C ILE A 269 5.60 -6.55 16.46
N VAL A 270 6.21 -5.36 16.44
CA VAL A 270 7.41 -5.06 15.66
C VAL A 270 8.55 -4.78 16.64
N VAL A 271 9.60 -5.58 16.58
CA VAL A 271 10.83 -5.42 17.36
C VAL A 271 12.00 -4.96 16.47
N GLU A 272 13.13 -4.59 17.06
CA GLU A 272 14.30 -4.13 16.30
C GLU A 272 15.15 -5.30 15.78
N GLY A 273 15.42 -6.28 16.63
CA GLY A 273 16.45 -7.30 16.44
C GLY A 273 15.92 -8.70 16.11
N TYR A 274 16.80 -9.49 15.54
CA TYR A 274 16.54 -10.90 15.22
C TYR A 274 16.24 -11.73 16.46
N PHE A 275 17.08 -11.58 17.51
CA PHE A 275 16.97 -12.39 18.71
C PHE A 275 15.75 -12.00 19.54
N ASP A 276 15.32 -10.74 19.52
CA ASP A 276 14.05 -10.33 20.14
C ASP A 276 12.86 -11.06 19.52
N ALA A 277 12.81 -11.10 18.18
CA ALA A 277 11.76 -11.83 17.49
C ALA A 277 11.84 -13.33 17.78
N ILE A 278 13.03 -13.94 17.76
CA ILE A 278 13.23 -15.37 18.01
C ILE A 278 12.81 -15.71 19.45
N ALA A 279 13.24 -14.91 20.45
CA ALA A 279 12.89 -15.14 21.86
C ALA A 279 11.38 -15.08 22.10
N LEU A 280 10.70 -14.10 21.52
CA LEU A 280 9.25 -13.98 21.60
C LEU A 280 8.52 -15.15 20.92
N HIS A 281 8.99 -15.60 19.76
CA HIS A 281 8.45 -16.80 19.10
C HIS A 281 8.63 -18.05 19.95
N VAL A 282 9.79 -18.22 20.62
CA VAL A 282 10.04 -19.32 21.56
C VAL A 282 9.10 -19.26 22.76
N ALA A 283 8.82 -18.07 23.26
CA ALA A 283 7.88 -17.82 24.35
C ALA A 283 6.40 -17.98 23.95
N GLY A 284 6.13 -18.39 22.71
CA GLY A 284 4.77 -18.59 22.20
C GLY A 284 4.03 -17.28 21.85
N ILE A 285 4.77 -16.20 21.62
CA ILE A 285 4.25 -14.93 21.11
C ILE A 285 4.64 -14.86 19.64
N SER A 286 3.82 -15.45 18.77
CA SER A 286 4.19 -15.73 17.37
C SER A 286 3.77 -14.65 16.37
N ASN A 287 3.04 -13.62 16.81
CA ASN A 287 2.62 -12.48 15.99
C ASN A 287 3.69 -11.36 15.94
N VAL A 288 4.97 -11.74 15.97
CA VAL A 288 6.13 -10.84 16.08
C VAL A 288 6.98 -10.87 14.81
N VAL A 289 7.43 -9.69 14.38
CA VAL A 289 8.38 -9.49 13.27
C VAL A 289 9.48 -8.51 13.69
N ALA A 290 10.65 -8.55 12.98
CA ALA A 290 11.71 -7.58 13.23
C ALA A 290 12.02 -6.72 11.99
N SER A 291 12.45 -5.44 12.23
CA SER A 291 12.71 -4.42 11.21
C SER A 291 14.13 -4.43 10.62
N LEU A 292 14.97 -5.41 10.94
CA LEU A 292 16.31 -5.64 10.38
C LEU A 292 17.35 -4.52 10.65
N GLY A 293 17.21 -3.77 11.74
CA GLY A 293 18.15 -2.70 12.10
C GLY A 293 18.12 -1.49 11.16
N THR A 294 16.99 -1.28 10.49
CA THR A 294 16.66 -0.06 9.73
C THR A 294 15.46 0.62 10.35
N ALA A 295 15.23 1.90 10.04
CA ALA A 295 13.98 2.54 10.41
C ALA A 295 12.80 1.74 9.81
N PHE A 296 11.76 1.53 10.63
CA PHE A 296 10.53 0.87 10.19
C PHE A 296 9.83 1.74 9.13
N THR A 297 9.63 1.20 7.93
CA THR A 297 9.20 1.96 6.75
C THR A 297 7.67 1.91 6.55
N ASP A 298 7.16 2.89 5.79
CA ASP A 298 5.77 2.91 5.34
C ASP A 298 5.39 1.64 4.53
N TYR A 299 6.34 1.12 3.72
CA TYR A 299 6.14 -0.13 2.98
C TYR A 299 5.98 -1.34 3.91
N GLN A 300 6.86 -1.47 4.91
CA GLN A 300 6.78 -2.55 5.91
C GLN A 300 5.49 -2.46 6.72
N LEU A 301 5.07 -1.25 7.11
CA LEU A 301 3.79 -1.05 7.76
C LEU A 301 2.63 -1.50 6.88
N LYS A 302 2.54 -1.02 5.65
CA LYS A 302 1.49 -1.43 4.70
C LYS A 302 1.45 -2.94 4.48
N GLN A 303 2.60 -3.59 4.45
CA GLN A 303 2.68 -5.04 4.36
C GLN A 303 2.03 -5.73 5.57
N LEU A 304 2.28 -5.26 6.79
CA LEU A 304 1.69 -5.82 8.02
C LEU A 304 0.18 -5.59 8.11
N LEU A 305 -0.28 -4.40 7.68
CA LEU A 305 -1.71 -4.04 7.72
C LEU A 305 -2.60 -4.94 6.85
N ARG A 306 -2.02 -5.76 5.97
CA ARG A 306 -2.74 -6.77 5.17
C ARG A 306 -3.21 -7.95 6.02
N TYR A 307 -2.51 -8.22 7.12
CA TYR A 307 -2.75 -9.39 7.98
C TYR A 307 -3.57 -9.06 9.23
N THR A 308 -3.78 -7.78 9.58
CA THR A 308 -4.53 -7.36 10.77
C THR A 308 -5.75 -6.51 10.39
N PRO A 309 -6.97 -7.04 10.53
CA PRO A 309 -8.22 -6.29 10.32
C PRO A 309 -8.36 -5.03 11.17
N SER A 310 -8.00 -5.10 12.46
CA SER A 310 -8.06 -3.95 13.38
C SER A 310 -6.99 -2.90 13.09
N LYS A 311 -6.01 -3.21 12.21
CA LYS A 311 -4.86 -2.35 11.93
C LYS A 311 -4.01 -2.02 13.16
N GLN A 312 -3.99 -2.92 14.14
CA GLN A 312 -3.22 -2.72 15.36
C GLN A 312 -1.77 -3.15 15.17
N VAL A 313 -0.86 -2.18 15.34
CA VAL A 313 0.60 -2.37 15.27
C VAL A 313 1.21 -1.86 16.56
N ILE A 314 2.04 -2.67 17.18
CA ILE A 314 2.70 -2.38 18.46
C ILE A 314 4.21 -2.33 18.20
N LEU A 315 4.83 -1.16 18.35
CA LEU A 315 6.28 -1.02 18.29
C LEU A 315 6.85 -1.36 19.68
N ASN A 316 7.71 -2.37 19.74
CA ASN A 316 8.47 -2.72 20.94
C ASN A 316 9.96 -2.62 20.62
N PHE A 317 10.44 -1.38 20.59
CA PHE A 317 11.85 -1.07 20.41
C PHE A 317 12.54 -0.88 21.76
N ASP A 318 13.86 -0.88 21.76
CA ASP A 318 14.64 -0.77 23.00
C ASP A 318 14.27 0.49 23.79
N ALA A 319 14.23 0.39 25.10
CA ALA A 319 13.85 1.52 25.97
C ALA A 319 15.01 2.49 26.24
N ASP A 320 16.17 2.29 25.61
CA ASP A 320 17.33 3.17 25.70
C ASP A 320 17.16 4.43 24.80
N LYS A 321 18.12 5.34 24.89
CA LYS A 321 18.09 6.59 24.08
C LYS A 321 18.12 6.32 22.58
N ALA A 322 18.69 5.22 22.12
CA ALA A 322 18.76 4.86 20.71
C ALA A 322 17.42 4.32 20.23
N GLY A 323 16.78 3.42 21.00
CA GLY A 323 15.47 2.86 20.69
C GLY A 323 14.34 3.91 20.77
N ILE A 324 14.40 4.86 21.73
CA ILE A 324 13.45 5.99 21.75
C ILE A 324 13.55 6.78 20.43
N LYS A 325 14.77 7.07 19.95
CA LYS A 325 14.97 7.74 18.66
C LYS A 325 14.53 6.88 17.47
N ALA A 326 14.72 5.57 17.56
CA ALA A 326 14.23 4.64 16.53
C ALA A 326 12.70 4.64 16.47
N THR A 327 12.03 4.62 17.62
CA THR A 327 10.57 4.74 17.74
C THR A 327 10.07 6.08 17.16
N GLU A 328 10.71 7.20 17.49
CA GLU A 328 10.35 8.51 16.94
C GLU A 328 10.50 8.55 15.41
N ARG A 329 11.57 7.96 14.87
CA ARG A 329 11.77 7.85 13.41
C ARG A 329 10.72 6.95 12.77
N ALA A 330 10.41 5.80 13.37
CA ALA A 330 9.36 4.91 12.88
C ALA A 330 8.00 5.61 12.82
N ILE A 331 7.61 6.33 13.89
CA ILE A 331 6.38 7.12 13.90
C ILE A 331 6.42 8.23 12.83
N ALA A 332 7.56 8.91 12.65
CA ALA A 332 7.71 9.97 11.66
C ALA A 332 7.62 9.45 10.22
N GLU A 333 8.12 8.25 9.94
CA GLU A 333 8.04 7.61 8.63
C GLU A 333 6.60 7.26 8.25
N VAL A 334 5.84 6.73 9.21
CA VAL A 334 4.44 6.28 8.99
C VAL A 334 3.40 7.35 9.37
N LYS A 335 3.82 8.58 9.60
CA LYS A 335 3.00 9.67 10.14
C LYS A 335 1.69 9.91 9.40
N ASP A 336 1.69 9.85 8.07
CA ASP A 336 0.52 10.18 7.27
C ASP A 336 -0.63 9.18 7.51
N LEU A 337 -0.32 7.90 7.65
CA LEU A 337 -1.29 6.85 7.98
C LEU A 337 -1.78 6.96 9.43
N VAL A 338 -0.87 7.28 10.35
CA VAL A 338 -1.15 7.34 11.79
C VAL A 338 -2.00 8.57 12.13
N TYR A 339 -1.65 9.76 11.61
CA TYR A 339 -2.44 10.99 11.80
C TYR A 339 -3.80 10.96 11.09
N ALA A 340 -3.92 10.19 10.00
CA ALA A 340 -5.21 9.94 9.34
C ALA A 340 -6.11 8.93 10.08
N GLY A 341 -5.62 8.33 11.18
CA GLY A 341 -6.37 7.33 11.95
C GLY A 341 -6.53 5.98 11.23
N GLN A 342 -5.70 5.73 10.20
CA GLN A 342 -5.76 4.49 9.42
C GLN A 342 -5.02 3.32 10.08
N VAL A 343 -4.28 3.58 11.16
CA VAL A 343 -3.50 2.60 11.91
C VAL A 343 -3.69 2.85 13.41
N GLN A 344 -3.91 1.79 14.17
CA GLN A 344 -3.85 1.81 15.62
C GLN A 344 -2.41 1.53 16.06
N LEU A 345 -1.55 2.54 15.96
CA LEU A 345 -0.16 2.42 16.36
C LEU A 345 -0.04 2.58 17.87
N ARG A 346 0.61 1.62 18.51
CA ARG A 346 0.92 1.60 19.95
C ARG A 346 2.42 1.49 20.14
N VAL A 347 2.93 1.93 21.27
CA VAL A 347 4.35 1.83 21.62
C VAL A 347 4.47 1.12 22.96
N LEU A 348 5.19 0.01 22.98
CA LEU A 348 5.48 -0.76 24.18
C LEU A 348 6.90 -0.46 24.66
N ASN A 349 7.03 0.07 25.87
CA ASN A 349 8.30 0.15 26.59
C ASN A 349 8.29 -0.89 27.69
N LEU A 350 9.24 -1.81 27.68
CA LEU A 350 9.35 -2.82 28.70
C LEU A 350 9.90 -2.25 30.00
N PRO A 351 9.44 -2.74 31.17
CA PRO A 351 9.98 -2.34 32.47
C PRO A 351 11.49 -2.63 32.58
N GLY A 352 12.22 -1.73 33.21
CA GLY A 352 13.66 -1.90 33.46
C GLY A 352 14.57 -1.59 32.28
N GLY A 353 14.04 -1.09 31.14
CA GLY A 353 14.84 -0.66 30.01
C GLY A 353 15.48 -1.77 29.19
N LYS A 354 14.96 -2.99 29.30
CA LYS A 354 15.47 -4.19 28.63
C LYS A 354 14.88 -4.35 27.23
N ASP A 355 15.63 -5.01 26.35
CA ASP A 355 15.10 -5.52 25.10
C ASP A 355 14.17 -6.74 25.34
N ALA A 356 13.46 -7.19 24.33
CA ALA A 356 12.49 -8.28 24.48
C ALA A 356 13.16 -9.62 24.79
N ASP A 357 14.35 -9.88 24.24
CA ASP A 357 15.14 -11.11 24.50
C ASP A 357 15.59 -11.17 25.97
N GLU A 358 16.16 -10.09 26.50
CA GLU A 358 16.54 -10.00 27.91
C GLU A 358 15.33 -10.09 28.83
N PHE A 359 14.22 -9.42 28.47
CA PHE A 359 13.03 -9.38 29.32
C PHE A 359 12.40 -10.76 29.51
N ILE A 360 12.22 -11.51 28.41
CA ILE A 360 11.62 -12.87 28.46
C ILE A 360 12.51 -13.85 29.25
N SER A 361 13.82 -13.59 29.28
CA SER A 361 14.78 -14.45 30.02
C SER A 361 14.81 -14.26 31.53
N ILE A 362 14.04 -13.30 32.09
CA ILE A 362 14.13 -12.97 33.55
C ILE A 362 13.52 -14.05 34.42
N GLY A 363 12.45 -14.77 33.98
CA GLY A 363 11.79 -15.79 34.77
C GLY A 363 10.44 -16.22 34.21
N ASP A 364 9.81 -17.15 34.90
CA ASP A 364 8.59 -17.86 34.44
C ASP A 364 7.39 -16.92 34.23
N ASP A 365 7.28 -15.84 35.00
CA ASP A 365 6.18 -14.86 34.88
C ASP A 365 6.43 -13.83 33.77
N ALA A 366 7.63 -13.75 33.19
CA ALA A 366 7.98 -12.71 32.21
C ALA A 366 7.08 -12.72 30.96
N VAL A 367 6.68 -13.90 30.52
CA VAL A 367 5.78 -14.06 29.37
C VAL A 367 4.38 -13.48 29.66
N ALA A 368 3.85 -13.73 30.85
CA ALA A 368 2.55 -13.21 31.29
C ALA A 368 2.59 -11.68 31.40
N ILE A 369 3.63 -11.14 32.04
CA ILE A 369 3.85 -9.70 32.19
C ILE A 369 4.04 -9.03 30.82
N TYR A 370 4.76 -9.68 29.89
CA TYR A 370 4.92 -9.18 28.52
C TYR A 370 3.58 -9.07 27.79
N ARG A 371 2.74 -10.12 27.86
CA ARG A 371 1.40 -10.12 27.25
C ARG A 371 0.52 -9.02 27.84
N GLU A 372 0.51 -8.87 29.16
CA GLU A 372 -0.20 -7.79 29.84
C GLU A 372 0.32 -6.41 29.41
N SER A 373 1.63 -6.25 29.27
CA SER A 373 2.25 -5.02 28.80
C SER A 373 1.86 -4.70 27.35
N VAL A 374 1.76 -5.71 26.47
CA VAL A 374 1.27 -5.59 25.09
C VAL A 374 -0.19 -5.12 25.07
N ASP A 375 -1.06 -5.70 25.91
CA ASP A 375 -2.48 -5.32 25.99
C ASP A 375 -2.67 -3.88 26.47
N ASN A 376 -1.81 -3.43 27.39
CA ASN A 376 -1.84 -2.09 28.00
C ASN A 376 -0.95 -1.07 27.28
N ALA A 377 -0.29 -1.43 26.18
CA ALA A 377 0.59 -0.52 25.45
C ALA A 377 -0.13 0.77 25.06
N PRO A 378 0.42 1.96 25.40
CA PRO A 378 -0.22 3.24 25.09
C PRO A 378 -0.28 3.50 23.57
N LEU A 379 -1.24 4.32 23.16
CA LEU A 379 -1.26 4.83 21.80
C LEU A 379 -0.01 5.70 21.53
N TRP A 380 0.46 5.71 20.31
CA TRP A 380 1.65 6.44 19.87
C TRP A 380 1.65 7.93 20.31
N LEU A 381 0.47 8.57 20.33
CA LEU A 381 0.35 9.99 20.69
C LEU A 381 0.47 10.18 22.21
N ASP A 382 -0.11 9.26 22.99
CA ASP A 382 0.07 9.22 24.44
C ASP A 382 1.54 9.07 24.78
N TRP A 383 2.22 8.09 24.15
CA TRP A 383 3.65 7.87 24.31
C TRP A 383 4.49 9.11 23.94
N GLN A 384 4.16 9.79 22.83
CA GLN A 384 4.88 11.02 22.46
C GLN A 384 4.67 12.16 23.45
N ILE A 385 3.45 12.32 23.99
CA ILE A 385 3.15 13.32 25.03
C ILE A 385 3.93 13.00 26.30
N ASP A 386 3.89 11.73 26.75
CA ASP A 386 4.60 11.28 27.95
C ASP A 386 6.13 11.48 27.80
N ASN A 387 6.69 11.21 26.61
CA ASN A 387 8.10 11.44 26.32
C ASN A 387 8.48 12.94 26.31
N LEU A 388 7.57 13.82 25.85
CA LEU A 388 7.77 15.27 25.91
C LEU A 388 7.84 15.81 27.35
N ILE A 389 7.13 15.17 28.28
CA ILE A 389 7.01 15.58 29.68
C ILE A 389 8.11 14.94 30.51
N SER A 390 8.56 13.75 30.12
CA SER A 390 9.55 12.97 30.88
C SER A 390 10.81 13.81 31.17
N GLY A 391 11.21 13.84 32.44
CA GLY A 391 12.37 14.58 32.92
C GLY A 391 12.24 16.12 32.90
N LYS A 392 11.04 16.66 32.65
CA LYS A 392 10.76 18.10 32.66
C LYS A 392 10.12 18.55 33.96
N ASN A 393 10.58 19.69 34.48
CA ASN A 393 9.91 20.35 35.60
C ASN A 393 8.86 21.34 35.08
N LEU A 394 7.61 20.93 35.07
CA LEU A 394 6.49 21.77 34.59
C LEU A 394 6.23 23.00 35.47
N LYS A 395 6.84 23.10 36.67
CA LYS A 395 6.80 24.32 37.50
C LYS A 395 7.76 25.40 37.00
N ALA A 396 8.74 25.02 36.18
CA ALA A 396 9.65 25.97 35.55
C ALA A 396 9.01 26.50 34.24
N ALA A 397 8.86 27.81 34.14
CA ALA A 397 8.10 28.45 33.06
C ALA A 397 8.67 28.15 31.65
N ASP A 398 10.01 28.09 31.52
CA ASP A 398 10.73 27.76 30.30
C ASP A 398 10.45 26.32 29.84
N GLN A 399 10.51 25.36 30.79
CA GLN A 399 10.25 23.95 30.49
C GLN A 399 8.78 23.69 30.18
N MET A 400 7.86 24.30 30.94
CA MET A 400 6.44 24.26 30.65
C MET A 400 6.13 24.80 29.24
N GLN A 401 6.77 25.93 28.86
CA GLN A 401 6.59 26.50 27.52
C GLN A 401 7.13 25.58 26.41
N GLN A 402 8.27 24.91 26.64
CA GLN A 402 8.80 23.93 25.69
C GLN A 402 7.85 22.75 25.48
N VAL A 403 7.31 22.20 26.57
CA VAL A 403 6.33 21.11 26.52
C VAL A 403 5.06 21.56 25.81
N ALA A 404 4.51 22.72 26.13
CA ALA A 404 3.31 23.27 25.49
C ALA A 404 3.52 23.47 23.97
N LYS A 405 4.67 24.00 23.54
CA LYS A 405 5.01 24.10 22.10
C LYS A 405 5.10 22.74 21.42
N GLY A 406 5.71 21.74 22.09
CA GLY A 406 5.76 20.36 21.59
C GLY A 406 4.36 19.78 21.40
N ILE A 407 3.50 19.90 22.40
CA ILE A 407 2.09 19.46 22.36
C ILE A 407 1.35 20.13 21.19
N VAL A 408 1.44 21.44 21.05
CA VAL A 408 0.78 22.17 19.94
C VAL A 408 1.25 21.65 18.58
N LYS A 409 2.57 21.37 18.42
CA LYS A 409 3.12 20.80 17.18
C LYS A 409 2.54 19.42 16.84
N LEU A 410 2.32 18.57 17.84
CA LEU A 410 1.71 17.25 17.67
C LEU A 410 0.22 17.39 17.30
N LEU A 411 -0.53 18.17 18.08
CA LEU A 411 -1.98 18.29 17.93
C LEU A 411 -2.40 19.03 16.65
N ASN A 412 -1.58 19.94 16.12
CA ASN A 412 -1.83 20.62 14.84
C ASN A 412 -1.91 19.67 13.64
N ARG A 413 -1.33 18.47 13.73
CA ARG A 413 -1.32 17.47 12.65
C ARG A 413 -2.53 16.53 12.69
N LEU A 414 -3.26 16.46 13.82
CA LEU A 414 -4.42 15.59 13.96
C LEU A 414 -5.56 16.08 13.06
N GLN A 415 -6.05 15.18 12.19
CA GLN A 415 -7.15 15.50 11.27
C GLN A 415 -8.51 15.38 11.97
N ASP A 416 -8.68 14.37 12.83
CA ASP A 416 -9.93 14.17 13.56
C ASP A 416 -10.13 15.21 14.68
N ALA A 417 -11.26 15.93 14.61
CA ALA A 417 -11.57 17.01 15.55
C ALA A 417 -11.88 16.48 16.97
N ASN A 418 -12.51 15.30 17.09
CA ASN A 418 -12.86 14.72 18.38
C ASN A 418 -11.60 14.23 19.09
N GLN A 419 -10.73 13.53 18.36
CA GLN A 419 -9.45 13.10 18.88
C GLN A 419 -8.59 14.29 19.32
N ARG A 420 -8.53 15.35 18.50
CA ARG A 420 -7.81 16.58 18.84
C ARG A 420 -8.37 17.26 20.10
N ASN A 421 -9.69 17.35 20.24
CA ASN A 421 -10.32 17.92 21.43
C ASN A 421 -10.06 17.07 22.68
N TYR A 422 -10.11 15.75 22.57
CA TYR A 422 -9.76 14.84 23.66
C TYR A 422 -8.33 15.11 24.17
N TYR A 423 -7.35 15.13 23.26
CA TYR A 423 -5.96 15.36 23.64
C TYR A 423 -5.69 16.78 24.12
N LEU A 424 -6.42 17.79 23.62
CA LEU A 424 -6.34 19.16 24.15
C LEU A 424 -6.74 19.23 25.62
N ASN A 425 -7.84 18.58 26.02
CA ASN A 425 -8.29 18.53 27.40
C ASN A 425 -7.27 17.78 28.27
N ARG A 426 -6.84 16.58 27.84
CA ARG A 426 -5.83 15.79 28.55
C ARG A 426 -4.51 16.56 28.73
N CYS A 427 -4.00 17.23 27.70
CA CYS A 427 -2.78 18.03 27.81
C CYS A 427 -2.97 19.26 28.72
N ALA A 428 -4.15 19.90 28.72
CA ALA A 428 -4.44 21.00 29.63
C ALA A 428 -4.45 20.53 31.10
N GLU A 429 -5.00 19.34 31.39
CA GLU A 429 -4.94 18.72 32.72
C GLU A 429 -3.50 18.44 33.16
N ILE A 430 -2.67 17.85 32.29
CA ILE A 430 -1.26 17.59 32.55
C ILE A 430 -0.49 18.88 32.88
N LEU A 431 -0.66 19.93 32.05
CA LEU A 431 -0.01 21.24 32.26
C LEU A 431 -0.50 21.93 33.52
N SER A 432 -1.67 21.59 34.02
CA SER A 432 -2.26 22.15 35.25
C SER A 432 -1.74 21.48 36.53
N GLN A 433 -0.99 20.37 36.41
CA GLN A 433 -0.31 19.69 37.54
C GLN A 433 -1.24 19.39 38.73
N GLY A 434 -2.52 19.04 38.45
CA GLY A 434 -3.54 18.73 39.47
C GLY A 434 -4.33 19.92 39.99
N ASP A 435 -4.01 21.18 39.62
CA ASP A 435 -4.85 22.34 39.93
C ASP A 435 -5.97 22.52 38.88
N GLY A 436 -7.16 22.01 39.20
CA GLY A 436 -8.32 22.08 38.31
C GLY A 436 -8.72 23.47 37.87
N ARG A 437 -8.34 24.54 38.62
CA ARG A 437 -8.64 25.93 38.29
C ARG A 437 -7.83 26.44 37.09
N LEU A 438 -6.65 25.82 36.84
CA LEU A 438 -5.77 26.18 35.72
C LEU A 438 -6.14 25.45 34.42
N VAL A 439 -6.94 24.39 34.47
CA VAL A 439 -7.32 23.62 33.29
C VAL A 439 -8.01 24.46 32.19
N PRO A 440 -9.03 25.31 32.51
CA PRO A 440 -9.64 26.14 31.48
C PRO A 440 -8.68 27.15 30.85
N GLN A 441 -7.74 27.69 31.65
CA GLN A 441 -6.75 28.66 31.18
C GLN A 441 -5.74 28.00 30.25
N ASN A 442 -5.19 26.84 30.66
CA ASN A 442 -4.25 26.07 29.83
C ASN A 442 -4.92 25.57 28.55
N LEU A 443 -6.17 25.13 28.62
CA LEU A 443 -6.96 24.73 27.45
C LEU A 443 -7.14 25.89 26.46
N ALA A 444 -7.49 27.10 26.97
CA ALA A 444 -7.63 28.28 26.15
C ALA A 444 -6.28 28.69 25.51
N ALA A 445 -5.19 28.61 26.28
CA ALA A 445 -3.84 28.91 25.80
C ALA A 445 -3.39 27.92 24.71
N LEU A 446 -3.60 26.61 24.88
CA LEU A 446 -3.33 25.60 23.85
C LEU A 446 -4.18 25.83 22.60
N LYS A 447 -5.49 26.07 22.75
CA LYS A 447 -6.41 26.36 21.61
C LYS A 447 -6.01 27.60 20.83
N SER A 448 -5.52 28.65 21.51
CA SER A 448 -5.07 29.89 20.85
C SER A 448 -3.81 29.70 20.00
N GLN A 449 -2.94 28.77 20.39
CA GLN A 449 -1.68 28.46 19.71
C GLN A 449 -1.87 27.43 18.56
N LEU A 450 -2.97 26.71 18.54
CA LEU A 450 -3.29 25.86 17.39
C LEU A 450 -3.55 26.75 16.17
N ALA A 451 -2.74 26.58 15.13
CA ALA A 451 -2.74 27.45 13.96
C ALA A 451 -4.11 27.56 13.31
N PRO A 452 -4.49 28.73 12.81
CA PRO A 452 -5.78 28.97 12.16
C PRO A 452 -5.91 28.33 10.77
N GLU A 453 -5.06 27.37 10.41
CA GLU A 453 -5.15 26.70 9.10
C GLU A 453 -6.51 26.05 8.83
N PHE A 454 -7.21 25.62 9.87
CA PHE A 454 -8.59 25.13 9.74
C PHE A 454 -9.66 26.25 9.77
N ARG A 455 -9.34 27.44 10.27
CA ARG A 455 -10.23 28.62 10.13
C ARG A 455 -10.24 29.18 8.70
N LYS A 456 -9.16 28.97 7.92
CA LYS A 456 -9.14 29.40 6.51
C LYS A 456 -10.09 28.59 5.62
N LYS A 457 -10.36 27.32 5.92
CA LYS A 457 -11.35 26.55 5.13
C LYS A 457 -12.81 26.93 5.40
N SER A 458 -13.16 27.39 6.60
CA SER A 458 -14.55 27.87 6.89
C SER A 458 -14.78 29.33 6.54
N ASN A 459 -13.75 30.22 6.66
CA ASN A 459 -13.86 31.63 6.31
C ASN A 459 -13.56 31.96 4.85
N LEU A 460 -13.00 31.03 4.08
CA LEU A 460 -12.83 31.15 2.63
C LEU A 460 -14.15 30.98 1.87
N ARG A 461 -15.16 30.39 2.49
CA ARG A 461 -16.52 30.35 1.90
C ARG A 461 -17.25 31.72 1.92
N THR A 462 -16.85 32.65 2.81
CA THR A 462 -17.51 33.94 2.95
C THR A 462 -16.75 35.14 2.35
N LYS A 463 -15.44 35.01 2.03
CA LYS A 463 -14.65 36.13 1.47
C LYS A 463 -14.26 36.00 0.01
N ARG A 464 -14.71 34.94 -0.68
CA ARG A 464 -14.42 34.72 -2.13
C ARG A 464 -15.38 35.47 -3.06
N LYS A 465 -16.06 36.52 -2.55
CA LYS A 465 -16.88 37.44 -3.40
C LYS A 465 -16.17 38.73 -3.83
N GLN A 466 -14.94 38.96 -3.39
CA GLN A 466 -14.19 40.16 -3.82
C GLN A 466 -12.69 39.83 -3.84
N THR A 467 -12.16 39.55 -4.96
CA THR A 467 -10.83 39.79 -5.54
C THR A 467 -10.42 38.62 -6.42
N LYS A 468 -10.72 38.80 -7.70
CA LYS A 468 -10.06 38.09 -8.79
C LYS A 468 -8.83 38.90 -9.15
N ALA A 469 -7.65 38.39 -8.92
CA ALA A 469 -6.45 38.57 -9.74
C ALA A 469 -5.25 37.81 -9.18
N LEU A 470 -4.64 37.03 -10.04
CA LEU A 470 -3.25 36.55 -10.05
C LEU A 470 -2.89 35.27 -9.30
N SER A 471 -2.64 34.34 -10.14
CA SER A 471 -1.54 33.38 -10.32
C SER A 471 -1.71 32.00 -9.73
N GLU A 472 -1.91 31.10 -10.60
CA GLU A 472 -1.15 29.88 -10.94
C GLU A 472 -0.26 29.30 -9.84
N ILE A 473 -0.36 27.96 -9.77
CA ILE A 473 0.48 26.96 -9.11
C ILE A 473 0.00 26.52 -7.74
N ALA A 474 -0.74 25.45 -7.71
CA ALA A 474 -0.51 24.16 -7.07
C ALA A 474 -1.79 23.36 -6.89
N LEU A 475 -1.85 22.30 -7.61
CA LEU A 475 -2.79 21.18 -7.53
C LEU A 475 -3.09 20.73 -6.10
N ASN A 476 -4.37 20.84 -5.73
CA ASN A 476 -5.15 19.80 -5.05
C ASN A 476 -6.62 20.18 -5.18
N ILE A 477 -7.30 19.53 -6.10
CA ILE A 477 -8.58 19.84 -6.69
C ILE A 477 -9.69 19.25 -5.82
N ALA A 478 -10.47 20.11 -5.18
CA ALA A 478 -11.88 19.80 -5.03
C ALA A 478 -12.51 20.06 -6.41
N SER A 479 -13.01 19.01 -7.08
CA SER A 479 -13.74 19.10 -8.35
C SER A 479 -14.83 20.15 -8.26
N SER A 480 -15.02 20.93 -9.33
CA SER A 480 -16.15 21.87 -9.38
C SER A 480 -17.47 21.07 -9.39
N PRO A 481 -18.59 21.64 -8.94
CA PRO A 481 -19.88 20.97 -9.02
C PRO A 481 -20.22 20.49 -10.45
N GLU A 482 -19.71 21.20 -11.46
CA GLU A 482 -19.87 20.87 -12.88
C GLU A 482 -18.99 19.67 -13.27
N GLU A 483 -17.77 19.56 -12.74
CA GLU A 483 -16.89 18.41 -12.98
C GLU A 483 -17.43 17.15 -12.31
N GLU A 484 -17.97 17.25 -11.11
CA GLU A 484 -18.59 16.13 -10.41
C GLU A 484 -19.85 15.64 -11.15
N LEU A 485 -20.68 16.57 -11.65
CA LEU A 485 -21.86 16.24 -12.45
C LEU A 485 -21.48 15.54 -13.77
N LEU A 486 -20.43 16.02 -14.42
CA LEU A 486 -19.90 15.45 -15.66
C LEU A 486 -19.35 14.04 -15.44
N GLU A 487 -18.58 13.83 -14.39
CA GLU A 487 -18.02 12.54 -14.03
C GLU A 487 -19.11 11.51 -13.75
N GLN A 488 -20.14 11.90 -12.99
CA GLN A 488 -21.27 11.01 -12.71
C GLN A 488 -22.05 10.65 -13.97
N ALA A 489 -22.29 11.59 -14.86
CA ALA A 489 -23.04 11.37 -16.10
C ALA A 489 -22.28 10.49 -17.09
N GLU A 490 -21.01 10.80 -17.34
CA GLU A 490 -20.17 10.01 -18.24
C GLU A 490 -19.96 8.58 -17.70
N SER A 491 -19.69 8.43 -16.40
CA SER A 491 -19.56 7.12 -15.74
C SER A 491 -20.82 6.27 -15.87
N LEU A 492 -22.00 6.88 -15.70
CA LEU A 492 -23.27 6.18 -15.78
C LEU A 492 -23.58 5.68 -17.20
N LEU A 493 -23.30 6.50 -18.22
CA LEU A 493 -23.47 6.09 -19.62
C LEU A 493 -22.53 4.95 -19.99
N LEU A 494 -21.26 5.03 -19.60
CA LEU A 494 -20.29 3.97 -19.83
C LEU A 494 -20.68 2.68 -19.09
N LEU A 495 -21.14 2.76 -17.86
CA LEU A 495 -21.63 1.62 -17.07
C LEU A 495 -22.79 0.92 -17.80
N ILE A 496 -23.81 1.69 -18.21
CA ILE A 496 -24.96 1.14 -18.92
C ILE A 496 -24.54 0.56 -20.27
N TYR A 497 -23.67 1.22 -21.00
CA TYR A 497 -23.16 0.73 -22.28
C TYR A 497 -22.44 -0.62 -22.14
N ILE A 498 -21.59 -0.76 -21.14
CA ILE A 498 -20.83 -1.99 -20.88
C ILE A 498 -21.76 -3.14 -20.48
N HIS A 499 -22.73 -2.89 -19.57
CA HIS A 499 -23.52 -3.94 -18.94
C HIS A 499 -24.89 -4.20 -19.57
N CYS A 500 -25.39 -3.28 -20.45
CA CYS A 500 -26.69 -3.38 -21.09
C CYS A 500 -26.59 -3.38 -22.62
N PRO A 501 -26.28 -4.50 -23.29
CA PRO A 501 -26.15 -4.55 -24.76
C PRO A 501 -27.34 -3.98 -25.54
N ARG A 502 -28.55 -4.14 -25.02
CA ARG A 502 -29.80 -3.65 -25.66
C ARG A 502 -29.93 -2.13 -25.74
N HIS A 503 -29.12 -1.36 -24.97
CA HIS A 503 -29.18 0.09 -24.95
C HIS A 503 -27.98 0.75 -25.65
N ARG A 504 -27.02 -0.02 -26.18
CA ARG A 504 -25.80 0.51 -26.81
C ARG A 504 -26.10 1.40 -28.01
N GLU A 505 -26.92 0.89 -28.94
CA GLU A 505 -27.32 1.60 -30.13
C GLU A 505 -28.02 2.92 -29.78
N ASN A 506 -28.96 2.90 -28.85
CA ASN A 506 -29.68 4.07 -28.37
C ASN A 506 -28.75 5.13 -27.72
N ILE A 507 -27.71 4.71 -26.99
CA ILE A 507 -26.75 5.64 -26.39
C ILE A 507 -25.92 6.32 -27.49
N VAL A 508 -25.46 5.56 -28.50
CA VAL A 508 -24.68 6.11 -29.62
C VAL A 508 -25.53 7.11 -30.41
N ASP A 509 -26.77 6.73 -30.79
CA ASP A 509 -27.68 7.57 -31.56
C ASP A 509 -27.96 8.91 -30.85
N ILE A 510 -28.22 8.89 -29.54
CA ILE A 510 -28.50 10.11 -28.78
C ILE A 510 -27.23 10.99 -28.65
N LEU A 511 -26.08 10.40 -28.44
CA LEU A 511 -24.82 11.14 -28.35
C LEU A 511 -24.49 11.83 -29.69
N GLU A 512 -24.72 11.15 -30.82
CA GLU A 512 -24.53 11.70 -32.18
C GLU A 512 -25.58 12.76 -32.50
N GLU A 513 -26.87 12.53 -32.21
CA GLU A 513 -27.97 13.48 -32.47
C GLU A 513 -27.76 14.82 -31.74
N LYS A 514 -27.21 14.76 -30.51
CA LYS A 514 -27.02 15.93 -29.65
C LYS A 514 -25.62 16.51 -29.68
N ASP A 515 -24.72 16.00 -30.52
CA ASP A 515 -23.31 16.38 -30.61
C ASP A 515 -22.61 16.35 -29.24
N LEU A 516 -22.87 15.29 -28.46
CA LEU A 516 -22.31 15.06 -27.13
C LEU A 516 -21.21 14.00 -27.20
N TYR A 517 -20.14 14.20 -26.44
CA TYR A 517 -19.02 13.24 -26.38
C TYR A 517 -18.41 13.19 -25.00
N PHE A 518 -17.74 12.11 -24.70
CA PHE A 518 -16.98 11.94 -23.45
C PHE A 518 -15.82 12.92 -23.42
N THR A 519 -15.82 13.83 -22.47
CA THR A 519 -14.85 14.93 -22.38
C THR A 519 -13.75 14.68 -21.36
N LEU A 520 -14.04 13.90 -20.31
CA LEU A 520 -13.04 13.51 -19.32
C LEU A 520 -12.00 12.58 -19.95
N PRO A 521 -10.68 12.81 -19.74
CA PRO A 521 -9.62 12.10 -20.44
C PRO A 521 -9.73 10.57 -20.34
N ASN A 522 -9.98 10.03 -19.14
CA ASN A 522 -10.07 8.61 -18.91
C ASN A 522 -11.35 8.00 -19.51
N HIS A 523 -12.51 8.69 -19.38
CA HIS A 523 -13.78 8.25 -19.97
C HIS A 523 -13.72 8.24 -21.50
N ARG A 524 -13.12 9.26 -22.10
CA ARG A 524 -12.90 9.33 -23.55
C ARG A 524 -11.96 8.22 -24.04
N PHE A 525 -10.90 7.95 -23.29
CA PHE A 525 -10.00 6.83 -23.58
C PHE A 525 -10.76 5.49 -23.53
N LEU A 526 -11.52 5.22 -22.46
CA LEU A 526 -12.32 4.02 -22.33
C LEU A 526 -13.32 3.87 -23.49
N TRP A 527 -13.99 4.96 -23.86
CA TRP A 527 -14.93 4.96 -25.00
C TRP A 527 -14.26 4.58 -26.30
N GLN A 528 -13.10 5.14 -26.58
CA GLN A 528 -12.31 4.82 -27.78
C GLN A 528 -11.90 3.34 -27.80
N GLU A 529 -11.54 2.77 -26.68
CA GLU A 529 -11.21 1.35 -26.59
C GLU A 529 -12.46 0.46 -26.76
N ILE A 530 -13.61 0.85 -26.24
CA ILE A 530 -14.90 0.16 -26.47
C ILE A 530 -15.23 0.14 -27.97
N VAL A 531 -15.15 1.28 -28.65
CA VAL A 531 -15.42 1.37 -30.09
C VAL A 531 -14.46 0.50 -30.90
N LYS A 532 -13.17 0.46 -30.56
CA LYS A 532 -12.20 -0.43 -31.23
C LYS A 532 -12.54 -1.91 -31.03
N ILE A 533 -12.95 -2.29 -29.82
CA ILE A 533 -13.35 -3.68 -29.50
C ILE A 533 -14.58 -4.08 -30.31
N GLU A 534 -15.57 -3.20 -30.46
CA GLU A 534 -16.78 -3.46 -31.26
C GLU A 534 -16.48 -3.58 -32.75
N GLN A 535 -15.62 -2.72 -33.28
CA GLN A 535 -15.18 -2.83 -34.67
C GLN A 535 -14.46 -4.15 -34.97
N GLN A 536 -13.68 -4.66 -34.01
CA GLN A 536 -13.02 -5.96 -34.11
C GLN A 536 -14.00 -7.14 -33.98
N ALA A 537 -15.04 -7.00 -33.15
CA ALA A 537 -16.08 -8.00 -32.96
C ALA A 537 -16.98 -8.17 -34.20
N ASN A 538 -17.33 -7.07 -34.87
CA ASN A 538 -18.14 -7.09 -36.09
C ASN A 538 -17.45 -7.81 -37.26
N ASN A 539 -16.12 -7.90 -37.24
CA ASN A 539 -15.33 -8.67 -38.24
C ASN A 539 -15.23 -10.17 -37.93
N LYS A 540 -15.66 -10.61 -36.73
CA LYS A 540 -15.66 -12.03 -36.33
C LYS A 540 -17.02 -12.31 -35.70
N GLN A 541 -17.83 -13.17 -36.28
CA GLN A 541 -19.14 -13.61 -35.80
C GLN A 541 -19.13 -14.15 -34.35
N PHE A 542 -18.95 -13.27 -33.34
CA PHE A 542 -18.99 -13.62 -31.93
C PHE A 542 -20.21 -12.99 -31.24
N SER A 543 -21.22 -13.79 -30.98
CA SER A 543 -22.36 -13.44 -30.15
C SER A 543 -22.13 -13.91 -28.72
N LYS A 544 -21.39 -13.13 -27.92
CA LYS A 544 -21.35 -13.31 -26.46
C LYS A 544 -21.61 -11.97 -25.77
N ASN A 545 -22.64 -11.92 -24.93
CA ASN A 545 -23.05 -10.73 -24.16
C ASN A 545 -21.97 -10.10 -23.28
N ASN A 546 -20.89 -10.80 -23.01
CA ASN A 546 -19.78 -10.34 -22.14
C ASN A 546 -18.48 -10.02 -22.88
N TYR A 547 -18.45 -10.08 -24.22
CA TYR A 547 -17.22 -9.91 -25.00
C TYR A 547 -16.51 -8.56 -24.74
N ILE A 548 -17.27 -7.47 -24.71
CA ILE A 548 -16.68 -6.13 -24.44
C ILE A 548 -16.03 -6.09 -23.06
N LEU A 549 -16.70 -6.57 -22.03
CA LEU A 549 -16.20 -6.57 -20.66
C LEU A 549 -14.92 -7.40 -20.53
N GLU A 550 -14.87 -8.56 -21.17
CA GLU A 550 -13.71 -9.44 -21.19
C GLU A 550 -12.51 -8.79 -21.88
N GLN A 551 -12.73 -8.15 -23.04
CA GLN A 551 -11.66 -7.43 -23.75
C GLN A 551 -11.20 -6.18 -23.01
N LEU A 552 -12.09 -5.44 -22.36
CA LEU A 552 -11.73 -4.28 -21.53
C LEU A 552 -10.86 -4.69 -20.32
N HIS A 553 -11.13 -5.85 -19.71
CA HIS A 553 -10.29 -6.37 -18.66
C HIS A 553 -8.87 -6.69 -19.14
N ASN A 554 -8.75 -7.31 -20.31
CA ASN A 554 -7.44 -7.58 -20.90
C ASN A 554 -6.68 -6.28 -21.17
N LYS A 555 -7.36 -5.26 -21.71
CA LYS A 555 -6.77 -3.95 -22.00
C LYS A 555 -6.48 -3.11 -20.74
N SER A 556 -7.19 -3.32 -19.64
CA SER A 556 -6.91 -2.62 -18.38
C SER A 556 -5.54 -2.96 -17.79
N VAL A 557 -4.92 -4.03 -18.25
CA VAL A 557 -3.55 -4.43 -17.89
C VAL A 557 -2.52 -3.65 -18.72
N ASP A 558 -2.81 -3.42 -20.00
CA ASP A 558 -1.92 -2.69 -20.91
C ASP A 558 -1.91 -1.17 -20.65
N PHE A 559 -3.03 -0.64 -20.14
CA PHE A 559 -3.28 0.80 -19.90
C PHE A 559 -3.73 1.05 -18.46
N ALA A 560 -2.88 0.64 -17.50
CA ALA A 560 -3.23 0.66 -16.08
C ALA A 560 -3.53 2.07 -15.55
N ASP A 561 -2.76 3.07 -15.95
CA ASP A 561 -2.89 4.45 -15.44
C ASP A 561 -4.20 5.12 -15.93
N GLU A 562 -4.60 4.90 -17.18
CA GLU A 562 -5.81 5.45 -17.78
C GLU A 562 -7.08 4.73 -17.33
N MET A 563 -6.99 3.41 -17.11
CA MET A 563 -8.12 2.55 -16.77
C MET A 563 -8.38 2.41 -15.27
N GLN A 564 -7.38 2.67 -14.42
CA GLN A 564 -7.52 2.51 -12.96
C GLN A 564 -8.69 3.31 -12.37
N PRO A 565 -8.91 4.59 -12.72
CA PRO A 565 -10.04 5.36 -12.18
C PRO A 565 -11.41 4.81 -12.59
N LEU A 566 -11.47 4.03 -13.69
CA LEU A 566 -12.69 3.54 -14.31
C LEU A 566 -12.99 2.07 -13.99
N THR A 567 -12.14 1.41 -13.22
CA THR A 567 -12.29 -0.02 -12.89
C THR A 567 -13.64 -0.33 -12.23
N GLN A 568 -14.21 0.63 -11.48
CA GLN A 568 -15.54 0.50 -10.88
C GLN A 568 -16.67 0.27 -11.90
N LEU A 569 -16.50 0.74 -13.16
CA LEU A 569 -17.51 0.60 -14.21
C LEU A 569 -17.61 -0.84 -14.73
N PHE A 570 -16.65 -1.70 -14.44
CA PHE A 570 -16.64 -3.09 -14.89
C PHE A 570 -17.40 -4.02 -13.94
N TYR A 571 -17.88 -3.49 -12.79
CA TYR A 571 -18.56 -4.26 -11.74
C TYR A 571 -19.92 -3.66 -11.42
N LEU A 572 -20.90 -4.54 -11.11
CA LEU A 572 -22.22 -4.14 -10.68
C LEU A 572 -22.35 -4.37 -9.15
N ASN A 573 -22.56 -3.31 -8.40
CA ASN A 573 -22.98 -3.34 -7.00
C ASN A 573 -24.52 -3.19 -6.91
N GLU A 574 -25.10 -3.23 -5.70
CA GLU A 574 -26.55 -3.11 -5.51
C GLU A 574 -27.12 -1.82 -6.15
N LYS A 575 -26.44 -0.68 -5.99
CA LYS A 575 -26.85 0.61 -6.56
C LYS A 575 -26.75 0.61 -8.08
N THR A 576 -25.64 0.15 -8.63
CA THR A 576 -25.43 0.12 -10.09
C THR A 576 -26.26 -0.95 -10.78
N GLN A 577 -26.69 -2.01 -10.09
CA GLN A 577 -27.71 -2.95 -10.58
C GLN A 577 -29.07 -2.28 -10.74
N GLU A 578 -29.46 -1.40 -9.82
CA GLU A 578 -30.67 -0.60 -9.93
C GLU A 578 -30.59 0.38 -11.10
N ASP A 579 -29.44 1.04 -11.31
CA ASP A 579 -29.21 1.93 -12.45
C ASP A 579 -29.31 1.17 -13.78
N VAL A 580 -28.76 -0.04 -13.86
CA VAL A 580 -28.87 -0.93 -15.03
C VAL A 580 -30.31 -1.40 -15.25
N PHE A 581 -31.04 -1.69 -14.19
CA PHE A 581 -32.46 -2.09 -14.29
C PHE A 581 -33.34 -0.96 -14.82
N ARG A 582 -33.06 0.29 -14.42
CA ARG A 582 -33.76 1.52 -14.87
C ARG A 582 -33.02 2.22 -16.01
N ALA A 583 -32.27 1.51 -16.85
CA ALA A 583 -31.34 2.06 -17.81
C ALA A 583 -31.94 3.15 -18.72
N ALA A 584 -33.17 2.98 -19.23
CA ALA A 584 -33.79 3.97 -20.11
C ALA A 584 -33.91 5.36 -19.46
N THR A 585 -34.47 5.43 -18.25
CA THR A 585 -34.59 6.69 -17.49
C THR A 585 -33.23 7.25 -17.05
N ARG A 586 -32.28 6.37 -16.72
CA ARG A 586 -30.93 6.76 -16.31
C ARG A 586 -30.11 7.32 -17.47
N ILE A 587 -30.30 6.81 -18.70
CA ILE A 587 -29.70 7.37 -19.92
C ILE A 587 -30.20 8.79 -20.15
N GLU A 588 -31.52 9.03 -20.09
CA GLU A 588 -32.09 10.36 -20.25
C GLU A 588 -31.52 11.37 -19.24
N ASN A 589 -31.36 10.96 -17.98
CA ASN A 589 -30.77 11.80 -16.94
C ASN A 589 -29.29 12.10 -17.18
N ALA A 590 -28.52 11.10 -17.55
CA ALA A 590 -27.10 11.28 -17.83
C ALA A 590 -26.90 12.21 -19.03
N ILE A 591 -27.67 12.01 -20.10
CA ILE A 591 -27.65 12.89 -21.29
C ILE A 591 -28.04 14.33 -20.92
N ALA A 592 -29.12 14.51 -20.13
CA ALA A 592 -29.51 15.84 -19.66
C ALA A 592 -28.41 16.53 -18.82
N SER A 593 -27.67 15.77 -18.03
CA SER A 593 -26.54 16.27 -17.24
C SER A 593 -25.35 16.66 -18.13
N LEU A 594 -25.01 15.87 -19.17
CA LEU A 594 -23.97 16.22 -20.14
C LEU A 594 -24.32 17.50 -20.90
N GLU A 595 -25.56 17.60 -21.38
CA GLU A 595 -26.08 18.77 -22.08
C GLU A 595 -26.08 20.01 -21.16
N GLN A 596 -26.41 19.83 -19.89
CA GLN A 596 -26.36 20.91 -18.87
C GLN A 596 -24.94 21.46 -18.70
N VAL A 597 -23.93 20.60 -18.55
CA VAL A 597 -22.52 21.02 -18.43
C VAL A 597 -22.04 21.71 -19.70
N SER A 598 -22.43 21.21 -20.87
CA SER A 598 -22.12 21.83 -22.15
C SER A 598 -22.74 23.25 -22.25
N CYS A 599 -24.01 23.41 -21.89
CA CYS A 599 -24.68 24.72 -21.86
C CYS A 599 -24.02 25.70 -20.88
N ILE A 600 -23.60 25.24 -19.69
CA ILE A 600 -22.89 26.10 -18.71
C ILE A 600 -21.56 26.57 -19.28
N LYS A 601 -20.77 25.68 -19.90
CA LYS A 601 -19.49 26.04 -20.51
C LYS A 601 -19.67 27.02 -21.65
N TYR A 602 -20.67 26.79 -22.50
CA TYR A 602 -21.01 27.69 -23.59
C TYR A 602 -21.48 29.08 -23.11
N GLN A 603 -22.29 29.12 -22.07
CA GLN A 603 -22.73 30.38 -21.44
C GLN A 603 -21.52 31.16 -20.88
N LEU A 604 -20.58 30.49 -20.22
CA LEU A 604 -19.35 31.12 -19.73
C LEU A 604 -18.51 31.67 -20.88
N TYR A 605 -18.34 30.90 -21.95
CA TYR A 605 -17.64 31.36 -23.16
C TYR A 605 -18.30 32.61 -23.76
N CYS A 606 -19.63 32.61 -23.95
CA CYS A 606 -20.36 33.77 -24.44
C CYS A 606 -20.21 35.01 -23.55
N THR A 607 -20.19 34.78 -22.22
CA THR A 607 -19.99 35.87 -21.24
C THR A 607 -18.59 36.46 -21.32
N GLU A 608 -17.56 35.62 -21.43
CA GLU A 608 -16.17 36.08 -21.62
C GLU A 608 -15.99 36.83 -22.95
N GLN A 609 -16.65 36.36 -24.02
CA GLN A 609 -16.64 37.08 -25.28
C GLN A 609 -17.30 38.47 -25.18
N LEU A 610 -18.43 38.60 -24.43
CA LEU A 610 -19.08 39.89 -24.20
C LEU A 610 -18.20 40.85 -23.41
N GLU A 611 -17.45 40.41 -22.43
CA GLU A 611 -16.53 41.23 -21.64
C GLU A 611 -15.37 41.80 -22.49
N ASN A 612 -14.99 41.10 -23.57
CA ASN A 612 -13.87 41.46 -24.44
C ASN A 612 -14.27 42.26 -25.71
N ILE A 613 -15.55 42.54 -25.93
CA ILE A 613 -16.05 43.27 -27.11
C ILE A 613 -16.11 44.79 -26.83
N ASN A 614 -15.73 45.57 -27.81
CA ASN A 614 -15.86 47.01 -27.75
C ASN A 614 -17.30 47.44 -28.08
N PRO A 615 -18.05 48.00 -27.08
CA PRO A 615 -19.49 48.33 -27.26
C PRO A 615 -19.81 49.31 -28.38
N LEU A 616 -18.84 50.10 -28.82
CA LEU A 616 -19.04 51.15 -29.84
C LEU A 616 -18.91 50.66 -31.29
N VAL A 617 -18.41 49.44 -31.50
CA VAL A 617 -18.07 48.92 -32.86
C VAL A 617 -18.90 47.68 -33.21
N ASP A 618 -19.26 46.84 -32.26
CA ASP A 618 -19.77 45.48 -32.53
C ASP A 618 -21.21 45.25 -31.94
N GLY A 619 -22.11 46.18 -32.07
CA GLY A 619 -23.48 46.10 -31.52
C GLY A 619 -24.25 44.80 -31.90
N ASN A 620 -24.13 44.33 -33.15
CA ASN A 620 -24.80 43.11 -33.62
C ASN A 620 -24.26 41.86 -32.93
N LYS A 621 -22.96 41.83 -32.63
CA LYS A 621 -22.32 40.70 -31.96
C LYS A 621 -22.70 40.62 -30.49
N ILE A 622 -22.89 41.77 -29.84
CA ILE A 622 -23.38 41.85 -28.46
C ILE A 622 -24.81 41.33 -28.38
N GLN A 623 -25.68 41.72 -29.33
CA GLN A 623 -27.04 41.23 -29.37
C GLN A 623 -27.10 39.72 -29.54
N HIS A 624 -26.35 39.17 -30.52
CA HIS A 624 -26.27 37.73 -30.78
C HIS A 624 -25.81 36.94 -29.53
N LEU A 625 -24.70 37.36 -28.90
CA LEU A 625 -24.19 36.69 -27.70
C LEU A 625 -25.17 36.78 -26.51
N SER A 626 -25.90 37.89 -26.41
CA SER A 626 -26.93 38.06 -25.36
C SER A 626 -28.13 37.14 -25.59
N GLU A 627 -28.55 36.96 -26.83
CA GLU A 627 -29.61 36.01 -27.21
C GLU A 627 -29.17 34.55 -26.93
N GLU A 628 -27.94 34.20 -27.27
CA GLU A 628 -27.34 32.88 -26.97
C GLU A 628 -27.29 32.60 -25.45
N ILE A 629 -26.93 33.57 -24.63
CA ILE A 629 -26.94 33.46 -23.17
C ILE A 629 -28.37 33.24 -22.64
N GLN A 630 -29.36 33.96 -23.20
CA GLN A 630 -30.75 33.76 -22.81
C GLN A 630 -31.30 32.39 -23.22
N TYR A 631 -30.95 31.94 -24.42
CA TYR A 631 -31.32 30.62 -24.88
C TYR A 631 -30.72 29.52 -23.98
N SER A 632 -29.42 29.61 -23.69
CA SER A 632 -28.74 28.67 -22.78
C SER A 632 -29.37 28.66 -21.38
N LYS A 633 -29.75 29.82 -20.83
CA LYS A 633 -30.45 29.89 -19.53
C LYS A 633 -31.79 29.17 -19.54
N LYS A 634 -32.58 29.35 -20.61
CA LYS A 634 -33.88 28.68 -20.75
C LYS A 634 -33.68 27.17 -20.87
N ARG A 635 -32.69 26.75 -21.66
CA ARG A 635 -32.36 25.33 -21.85
C ARG A 635 -31.91 24.68 -20.56
N LEU A 636 -31.09 25.35 -19.73
CA LEU A 636 -30.69 24.88 -18.41
C LEU A 636 -31.87 24.62 -17.48
N GLN A 637 -32.90 25.48 -17.49
CA GLN A 637 -34.10 25.25 -16.70
C GLN A 637 -34.94 24.05 -17.15
N GLU A 638 -34.96 23.78 -18.46
CA GLU A 638 -35.64 22.60 -19.01
C GLU A 638 -34.90 21.30 -18.63
N LEU A 639 -33.57 21.30 -18.74
CA LEU A 639 -32.73 20.15 -18.39
C LEU A 639 -32.79 19.82 -16.89
N GLU A 640 -32.84 20.83 -16.04
CA GLU A 640 -33.02 20.65 -14.59
C GLU A 640 -34.35 19.97 -14.25
N LYS A 641 -35.45 20.33 -14.96
CA LYS A 641 -36.74 19.65 -14.80
C LYS A 641 -36.70 18.19 -15.21
N ILE A 642 -36.00 17.86 -16.31
CA ILE A 642 -35.83 16.47 -16.76
C ILE A 642 -35.11 15.65 -15.68
N ARG A 643 -34.03 16.19 -15.11
CA ARG A 643 -33.27 15.53 -14.05
C ARG A 643 -34.11 15.28 -12.80
N LEU A 644 -34.86 16.28 -12.34
CA LEU A 644 -35.70 16.17 -11.14
C LEU A 644 -36.93 15.25 -11.33
N SER A 645 -37.43 15.09 -12.56
CA SER A 645 -38.58 14.19 -12.85
C SER A 645 -38.20 12.71 -12.81
N ALA A 646 -36.95 12.39 -12.98
CA ALA A 646 -36.45 11.02 -13.03
C ALA A 646 -35.84 10.54 -11.67
N GLU A 647 -35.73 11.41 -10.67
CA GLU A 647 -35.39 11.04 -9.29
C GLU A 647 -36.62 10.61 -8.48
N ARG A 648 -37.82 10.79 -9.01
CA ARG A 648 -39.09 10.30 -8.46
C ARG A 648 -39.49 8.95 -9.10
#